data_d2c56584507980869a892ad13e2a5223
#
_entry.id   d2c56584507980869a892ad13e2a5223
#
_cell.length_a   1.000
_cell.length_b   1.000
_cell.length_c   1.000
_cell.angle_alpha   90.00
_cell.angle_beta   90.00
_cell.angle_gamma   90.00
#
_symmetry.space_group_name_H-M   'P 1'
#
loop_
_entity.id
_entity.type
_entity.pdbx_description
1 polymer ?
#
loop_
_entity_poly.entity_id
_entity_poly.type
_entity_poly.pdbx_seq_one_letter_code
_entity_poly.pdbx_strand_id
1 'polypeptide(L)'
;MRNPFIILIAFVLFALGNYSAQAKTLKLDDLFQKDRVIKVDIRVSPANWDKLRLRSRNFFEALQPSRQFEPPATPYEYVEATVTIDGVTYPKVGIRKKGFIGSQDTNRPSLKIKLDYFDEDQEIDGLNNLTFNNNKQDTTLMNQFMCYDLFDQAGSPGSRCGFANIIVNGKNLGIYAHVESVRKHLLKREFGSSKGTLYEGTVVDFYKDWEGSFDRKTGKKKKGLESILDVINVMEGGKGTPLFSGAFPGRALVPENGDLDNEWFKPDFDDSKWTPGKNGAGFEMQEGYEKLIQKSFNFEEQMNGKATSLYLRFPFELNDIKELKDTNLALRMKCDDGFIAYINGQEVARFNAPKNPSWNSAATGSKADASNMTFSDFDISEHVGLLNEGQNLLAIHGMNNSRESSDFLIVAELAKNDFKFEKELWKHVDEESFYKFWALEGLVSFWDGYSGNRNNFFVYLNPETDKLHFMPWGTDCAFQKYSPLGVDRRSPRSVRTVGIISHRLYQLPSVRKKYAATMKALLAEHWGEQKLLAETERLEAMLDPYLSPEQRRRVRYEPIRQFIRNRRADVEREINGDDMPLWNSTPEPPPIIGGRPNERRGRRGDNERRGRRDEGERGERAKATSFFDAAKEGDFKLVKEYLAKGVEVNDPDERGGSAIGLAALAGQSKMVGFLIEEGANVNIASGDGGTPLHGAAFLGQVESVKILIKAGAKVNAQNQRKETPLDSCSGWNDETKGFVELISGFLQIEVDVEKARAGRLKVETLLKENGAKRGAELASAGFGALWNAAKTGNLAALEANSKDNSALDSHDDKGITPLSWAANAGQTKAAQWLIDKGANVNGKNMDGNTALHGAAFFGNLEVVELLLKHKAKVNARSTKGETPLDTVSAEWSEETKGILQFIAGILELKIDIKQVEANRPKIIALLRKQGGLTSKQLD
;
A
#
# COMPACT_ATOMS: atom_id res chain seq x y z
N MET A 1 60.10 -65.18 15.07
CA MET A 1 58.63 -65.34 15.24
C MET A 1 58.09 -63.96 15.37
N ARG A 2 57.54 -63.45 14.27
CA ARG A 2 56.88 -62.05 14.19
C ARG A 2 55.47 -62.21 14.66
N ASN A 3 55.14 -61.40 15.60
CA ASN A 3 53.88 -61.42 16.37
C ASN A 3 52.67 -61.06 15.47
N PRO A 4 51.64 -61.91 15.26
CA PRO A 4 50.52 -61.72 14.41
C PRO A 4 49.49 -60.63 14.93
N PHE A 5 49.70 -60.21 16.20
CA PHE A 5 48.84 -59.21 16.84
C PHE A 5 49.03 -57.77 16.29
N ILE A 6 50.19 -57.44 15.71
CA ILE A 6 50.46 -56.11 15.18
C ILE A 6 49.79 -55.90 13.80
N ILE A 7 49.59 -56.97 13.04
CA ILE A 7 48.97 -56.89 11.71
C ILE A 7 47.43 -56.74 11.84
N LEU A 8 46.84 -57.30 12.91
CA LEU A 8 45.37 -57.14 13.12
C LEU A 8 44.97 -55.75 13.58
N ILE A 9 45.78 -55.01 14.36
CA ILE A 9 45.59 -53.66 14.80
C ILE A 9 45.79 -52.69 13.65
N ALA A 10 46.69 -52.94 12.73
CA ALA A 10 46.87 -52.10 11.52
C ALA A 10 45.69 -52.22 10.54
N PHE A 11 45.09 -53.44 10.43
CA PHE A 11 43.91 -53.63 9.57
C PHE A 11 42.63 -53.09 10.19
N VAL A 12 42.45 -53.08 11.52
CA VAL A 12 41.31 -52.44 12.20
C VAL A 12 41.43 -50.91 12.20
N LEU A 13 42.68 -50.39 12.31
CA LEU A 13 42.87 -48.92 12.15
C LEU A 13 42.78 -48.46 10.69
N PHE A 14 43.02 -49.29 9.69
CA PHE A 14 42.82 -48.98 8.27
C PHE A 14 41.34 -49.12 7.86
N ALA A 15 40.55 -49.98 8.52
CA ALA A 15 39.12 -50.12 8.32
C ALA A 15 38.32 -49.03 9.05
N LEU A 16 38.84 -48.40 10.11
CA LEU A 16 38.22 -47.27 10.80
C LEU A 16 38.63 -45.90 10.22
N GLY A 17 39.67 -45.88 9.32
CA GLY A 17 40.17 -44.64 8.70
C GLY A 17 39.47 -44.22 7.41
N ASN A 18 38.55 -45.03 6.85
CA ASN A 18 37.88 -44.75 5.60
C ASN A 18 36.36 -44.56 5.71
N TYR A 19 35.84 -44.23 6.91
CA TYR A 19 34.58 -43.51 6.97
C TYR A 19 34.88 -42.00 6.75
N SER A 20 35.17 -41.63 5.53
CA SER A 20 34.94 -40.26 5.11
C SER A 20 33.46 -40.04 5.24
N ALA A 21 33.03 -39.39 6.32
CA ALA A 21 31.70 -38.87 6.38
C ALA A 21 31.53 -38.03 5.10
N GLN A 22 30.80 -38.58 4.14
CA GLN A 22 30.46 -37.86 2.91
C GLN A 22 29.86 -36.54 3.36
N ALA A 23 30.52 -35.42 3.11
CA ALA A 23 30.09 -34.14 3.56
C ALA A 23 28.64 -33.98 3.08
N LYS A 24 27.71 -33.81 4.01
CA LYS A 24 26.28 -33.64 3.69
C LYS A 24 26.17 -32.45 2.74
N THR A 25 25.74 -32.68 1.51
CA THR A 25 25.43 -31.63 0.53
C THR A 25 23.93 -31.45 0.50
N LEU A 26 23.47 -30.21 0.53
CA LEU A 26 22.05 -29.89 0.36
C LEU A 26 21.71 -29.88 -1.12
N LYS A 27 20.52 -30.40 -1.44
CA LYS A 27 19.90 -30.31 -2.75
C LYS A 27 18.82 -29.24 -2.72
N LEU A 28 18.42 -28.76 -3.89
CA LEU A 28 17.38 -27.76 -4.05
C LEU A 28 16.05 -28.21 -3.43
N ASP A 29 15.69 -29.48 -3.60
CA ASP A 29 14.46 -30.04 -3.04
C ASP A 29 14.48 -30.13 -1.51
N ASP A 30 15.65 -30.22 -0.88
CA ASP A 30 15.78 -30.21 0.58
C ASP A 30 15.32 -28.87 1.19
N LEU A 31 15.39 -27.79 0.42
CA LEU A 31 15.04 -26.44 0.87
C LEU A 31 13.53 -26.15 0.82
N PHE A 32 12.77 -26.86 -0.03
CA PHE A 32 11.35 -26.58 -0.30
C PHE A 32 10.43 -27.76 0.02
N GLN A 33 10.84 -28.63 0.95
CA GLN A 33 9.99 -29.71 1.42
C GLN A 33 8.76 -29.17 2.15
N LYS A 34 7.58 -29.72 1.82
CA LYS A 34 6.29 -29.24 2.34
C LYS A 34 5.96 -29.75 3.75
N ASP A 35 6.68 -30.77 4.23
CA ASP A 35 6.39 -31.54 5.45
C ASP A 35 7.36 -31.26 6.62
N ARG A 36 8.28 -30.32 6.45
CA ARG A 36 9.22 -29.95 7.51
C ARG A 36 9.61 -28.47 7.50
N VAL A 37 10.16 -28.03 8.63
CA VAL A 37 10.77 -26.70 8.80
C VAL A 37 12.29 -26.85 8.75
N ILE A 38 12.96 -26.20 7.80
CA ILE A 38 14.43 -26.18 7.75
C ILE A 38 14.99 -25.27 8.85
N LYS A 39 16.13 -25.65 9.41
CA LYS A 39 16.83 -24.83 10.40
C LYS A 39 17.87 -23.95 9.69
N VAL A 40 17.83 -22.64 9.90
CA VAL A 40 18.81 -21.69 9.35
C VAL A 40 19.45 -20.90 10.49
N ASP A 41 20.74 -21.16 10.73
CA ASP A 41 21.54 -20.50 11.76
C ASP A 41 22.49 -19.48 11.09
N ILE A 42 22.35 -18.22 11.46
CA ILE A 42 23.10 -17.10 10.88
C ILE A 42 24.03 -16.52 11.93
N ARG A 43 25.31 -16.49 11.63
CA ARG A 43 26.35 -15.82 12.42
C ARG A 43 26.82 -14.57 11.68
N VAL A 44 26.62 -13.43 12.28
CA VAL A 44 26.94 -12.12 11.72
C VAL A 44 27.49 -11.22 12.84
N SER A 45 28.43 -10.34 12.55
CA SER A 45 28.91 -9.40 13.56
C SER A 45 27.77 -8.51 14.09
N PRO A 46 27.74 -8.13 15.39
CA PRO A 46 26.71 -7.26 15.93
C PRO A 46 26.54 -5.96 15.13
N ALA A 47 27.64 -5.33 14.71
CA ALA A 47 27.61 -4.13 13.90
C ALA A 47 26.96 -4.33 12.53
N ASN A 48 27.28 -5.46 11.86
CA ASN A 48 26.66 -5.79 10.57
C ASN A 48 25.17 -6.16 10.73
N TRP A 49 24.80 -6.82 11.83
CA TRP A 49 23.40 -7.11 12.11
C TRP A 49 22.58 -5.83 12.31
N ASP A 50 23.10 -4.87 13.08
CA ASP A 50 22.44 -3.58 13.29
C ASP A 50 22.38 -2.76 12.01
N LYS A 51 23.46 -2.71 11.22
CA LYS A 51 23.48 -2.11 9.90
C LYS A 51 22.38 -2.67 8.98
N LEU A 52 22.15 -3.97 9.00
CA LEU A 52 21.17 -4.65 8.17
C LEU A 52 19.73 -4.39 8.68
N ARG A 53 19.46 -4.65 9.98
CA ARG A 53 18.10 -4.69 10.49
C ARG A 53 17.45 -3.31 10.67
N LEU A 54 18.26 -2.27 10.95
CA LEU A 54 17.78 -0.93 11.21
C LEU A 54 17.49 -0.13 9.93
N ARG A 55 18.07 -0.50 8.78
CA ARG A 55 17.72 0.15 7.51
C ARG A 55 16.26 -0.10 7.13
N SER A 56 15.59 0.93 6.64
CA SER A 56 14.20 0.89 6.21
C SER A 56 14.01 1.70 4.93
N ARG A 57 13.01 1.35 4.13
CA ARG A 57 12.51 2.17 3.03
C ARG A 57 11.55 3.20 3.57
N ASN A 58 11.56 4.38 2.97
CA ASN A 58 10.55 5.39 3.20
C ASN A 58 9.33 5.10 2.31
N PHE A 59 8.12 5.20 2.87
CA PHE A 59 6.87 5.05 2.12
C PHE A 59 6.77 6.04 0.95
N PHE A 60 7.17 7.28 1.19
CA PHE A 60 7.08 8.35 0.20
C PHE A 60 7.99 8.13 -1.02
N GLU A 61 9.09 7.38 -0.89
CA GLU A 61 9.94 6.99 -2.03
C GLU A 61 9.18 6.16 -3.08
N ALA A 62 8.16 5.42 -2.65
CA ALA A 62 7.33 4.60 -3.53
C ALA A 62 6.32 5.42 -4.35
N LEU A 63 6.07 6.66 -3.93
CA LEU A 63 5.05 7.54 -4.49
C LEU A 63 5.63 8.82 -5.11
N GLN A 64 6.97 8.91 -5.26
CA GLN A 64 7.62 10.07 -5.89
C GLN A 64 7.36 10.10 -7.40
N PRO A 65 7.38 11.29 -8.04
CA PRO A 65 7.22 11.42 -9.49
C PRO A 65 8.23 10.60 -10.31
N SER A 66 9.46 10.42 -9.81
CA SER A 66 10.47 9.56 -10.46
C SER A 66 10.02 8.10 -10.63
N ARG A 67 9.05 7.66 -9.81
CA ARG A 67 8.49 6.30 -9.88
C ARG A 67 7.79 6.00 -11.21
N GLN A 68 7.38 6.99 -11.94
CA GLN A 68 6.85 6.82 -13.29
C GLN A 68 7.94 6.35 -14.27
N PHE A 69 9.20 6.73 -14.04
CA PHE A 69 10.30 6.51 -15.00
C PHE A 69 11.31 5.46 -14.54
N GLU A 70 11.32 5.10 -13.26
CA GLU A 70 12.29 4.17 -12.69
C GLU A 70 11.73 3.34 -11.54
N PRO A 71 12.23 2.11 -11.34
CA PRO A 71 11.86 1.27 -10.20
C PRO A 71 12.28 1.91 -8.87
N PRO A 72 11.63 1.54 -7.73
CA PRO A 72 12.05 2.06 -6.43
C PRO A 72 13.46 1.61 -6.11
N ALA A 73 14.34 2.55 -5.77
CA ALA A 73 15.69 2.26 -5.31
C ALA A 73 15.65 1.33 -4.07
N THR A 74 16.65 0.45 -3.95
CA THR A 74 16.77 -0.39 -2.77
C THR A 74 17.84 0.16 -1.83
N PRO A 75 17.49 0.52 -0.56
CA PRO A 75 18.48 1.02 0.40
C PRO A 75 19.28 -0.12 1.06
N TYR A 76 18.93 -1.39 0.77
CA TYR A 76 19.47 -2.54 1.49
C TYR A 76 20.78 -3.01 0.89
N GLU A 77 21.84 -3.03 1.69
CA GLU A 77 23.16 -3.49 1.35
C GLU A 77 23.42 -4.88 1.91
N TYR A 78 24.27 -5.64 1.21
CA TYR A 78 24.75 -6.92 1.71
C TYR A 78 25.87 -6.72 2.76
N VAL A 79 25.81 -7.48 3.83
CA VAL A 79 26.86 -7.61 4.83
C VAL A 79 27.32 -9.05 4.89
N GLU A 80 28.58 -9.27 5.27
CA GLU A 80 29.14 -10.61 5.38
C GLU A 80 28.59 -11.37 6.59
N ALA A 81 28.27 -12.64 6.39
CA ALA A 81 27.82 -13.57 7.42
C ALA A 81 28.29 -15.01 7.11
N THR A 82 28.14 -15.89 8.10
CA THR A 82 28.19 -17.33 7.92
C THR A 82 26.78 -17.88 8.14
N VAL A 83 26.33 -18.74 7.24
CA VAL A 83 24.99 -19.36 7.30
C VAL A 83 25.11 -20.86 7.35
N THR A 84 24.43 -21.49 8.30
CA THR A 84 24.34 -22.95 8.40
C THR A 84 22.90 -23.37 8.17
N ILE A 85 22.63 -24.19 7.17
CA ILE A 85 21.32 -24.72 6.81
C ILE A 85 21.31 -26.22 7.07
N ASP A 86 20.48 -26.69 7.96
CA ASP A 86 20.33 -28.09 8.34
C ASP A 86 21.70 -28.81 8.59
N GLY A 87 22.65 -28.06 9.16
CA GLY A 87 24.00 -28.56 9.49
C GLY A 87 25.05 -28.34 8.41
N VAL A 88 24.69 -27.90 7.21
CA VAL A 88 25.63 -27.55 6.14
C VAL A 88 26.00 -26.08 6.23
N THR A 89 27.29 -25.75 6.33
CA THR A 89 27.76 -24.39 6.57
C THR A 89 28.27 -23.73 5.29
N TYR A 90 27.80 -22.53 5.03
CA TYR A 90 28.21 -21.64 3.94
C TYR A 90 28.89 -20.40 4.58
N PRO A 91 30.24 -20.33 4.55
CA PRO A 91 30.97 -19.17 5.05
C PRO A 91 30.94 -18.01 4.07
N LYS A 92 31.23 -16.80 4.54
CA LYS A 92 31.36 -15.57 3.69
C LYS A 92 30.21 -15.33 2.72
N VAL A 93 29.00 -15.59 3.15
CA VAL A 93 27.81 -15.27 2.36
C VAL A 93 27.38 -13.80 2.54
N GLY A 94 26.72 -13.21 1.54
CA GLY A 94 26.10 -11.92 1.67
C GLY A 94 24.68 -12.04 2.25
N ILE A 95 24.38 -11.34 3.34
CA ILE A 95 23.00 -11.22 3.83
C ILE A 95 22.54 -9.77 3.82
N ARG A 96 21.29 -9.52 3.49
CA ARG A 96 20.68 -8.20 3.57
C ARG A 96 19.21 -8.27 3.99
N LYS A 97 18.70 -7.16 4.51
CA LYS A 97 17.26 -6.98 4.67
C LYS A 97 16.59 -6.93 3.30
N LYS A 98 15.35 -7.34 3.25
CA LYS A 98 14.47 -7.16 2.09
C LYS A 98 13.08 -6.69 2.58
N GLY A 99 12.25 -6.37 1.61
CA GLY A 99 10.84 -6.05 1.82
C GLY A 99 10.52 -4.62 1.48
N PHE A 100 9.25 -4.41 1.19
CA PHE A 100 8.63 -3.12 0.99
C PHE A 100 7.89 -2.73 2.28
N ILE A 101 7.04 -1.75 2.27
CA ILE A 101 6.44 -1.08 3.43
C ILE A 101 5.86 -2.05 4.47
N GLY A 102 5.01 -2.98 4.04
CA GLY A 102 4.28 -3.89 4.94
C GLY A 102 5.14 -4.96 5.63
N SER A 103 6.31 -5.28 5.08
CA SER A 103 7.20 -6.34 5.61
C SER A 103 8.41 -5.79 6.37
N GLN A 104 8.51 -4.48 6.58
CA GLN A 104 9.62 -3.88 7.32
C GLN A 104 9.50 -4.15 8.83
N ASP A 105 10.53 -4.74 9.40
CA ASP A 105 10.65 -5.02 10.82
C ASP A 105 12.12 -4.92 11.23
N THR A 106 12.41 -4.37 12.40
CA THR A 106 13.77 -4.22 12.91
C THR A 106 14.17 -5.39 13.80
N ASN A 107 13.23 -6.07 14.44
CA ASN A 107 13.49 -7.21 15.30
C ASN A 107 13.50 -8.53 14.55
N ARG A 108 12.64 -8.63 13.54
CA ARG A 108 12.46 -9.80 12.68
C ARG A 108 12.45 -9.36 11.21
N PRO A 109 13.57 -8.85 10.65
CA PRO A 109 13.61 -8.40 9.27
C PRO A 109 13.41 -9.56 8.30
N SER A 110 12.70 -9.35 7.20
CA SER A 110 12.77 -10.26 6.06
C SER A 110 14.18 -10.26 5.47
N LEU A 111 14.69 -11.42 5.14
CA LEU A 111 16.11 -11.61 4.78
C LEU A 111 16.26 -12.12 3.35
N LYS A 112 17.29 -11.65 2.68
CA LYS A 112 17.82 -12.22 1.45
C LYS A 112 19.25 -12.63 1.68
N ILE A 113 19.56 -13.89 1.38
CA ILE A 113 20.91 -14.44 1.46
C ILE A 113 21.40 -14.68 0.04
N LYS A 114 22.59 -14.21 -0.27
CA LYS A 114 23.30 -14.48 -1.51
C LYS A 114 24.54 -15.30 -1.19
N LEU A 115 24.52 -16.58 -1.55
CA LEU A 115 25.58 -17.53 -1.20
C LEU A 115 26.91 -17.16 -1.86
N ASP A 116 26.85 -16.77 -3.12
CA ASP A 116 27.98 -16.43 -3.97
C ASP A 116 28.43 -14.95 -3.90
N TYR A 117 28.06 -14.21 -2.82
CA TYR A 117 28.33 -12.76 -2.77
C TYR A 117 29.79 -12.41 -2.50
N PHE A 118 30.43 -13.11 -1.58
CA PHE A 118 31.84 -12.96 -1.21
C PHE A 118 32.70 -14.16 -1.60
N ASP A 119 32.10 -15.25 -2.06
CA ASP A 119 32.74 -16.48 -2.51
C ASP A 119 31.90 -17.03 -3.69
N GLU A 120 32.38 -16.84 -4.90
CA GLU A 120 31.66 -17.05 -6.16
C GLU A 120 31.24 -18.52 -6.42
N ASP A 121 31.87 -19.48 -5.76
CA ASP A 121 31.63 -20.91 -5.99
C ASP A 121 30.52 -21.50 -5.10
N GLN A 122 29.92 -20.71 -4.21
CA GLN A 122 28.91 -21.21 -3.26
C GLN A 122 27.48 -21.19 -3.84
N GLU A 123 26.93 -22.40 -3.98
CA GLU A 123 25.53 -22.58 -4.44
C GLU A 123 24.91 -23.87 -3.88
N ILE A 124 23.61 -24.04 -4.04
CA ILE A 124 22.86 -25.27 -3.74
C ILE A 124 22.14 -25.68 -5.03
N ASP A 125 22.65 -26.68 -5.75
CA ASP A 125 22.13 -27.10 -7.07
C ASP A 125 21.92 -25.92 -8.05
N GLY A 126 22.87 -24.98 -8.09
CA GLY A 126 22.80 -23.76 -8.93
C GLY A 126 21.94 -22.65 -8.33
N LEU A 127 21.31 -22.85 -7.18
CA LEU A 127 20.62 -21.79 -6.44
C LEU A 127 21.60 -21.04 -5.55
N ASN A 128 21.77 -19.76 -5.79
CA ASN A 128 22.66 -18.89 -5.01
C ASN A 128 21.90 -17.80 -4.21
N ASN A 129 20.57 -17.72 -4.33
CA ASN A 129 19.75 -16.72 -3.64
C ASN A 129 18.64 -17.37 -2.83
N LEU A 130 18.63 -17.16 -1.53
CA LEU A 130 17.59 -17.60 -0.61
C LEU A 130 16.76 -16.40 -0.12
N THR A 131 15.45 -16.55 -0.05
CA THR A 131 14.52 -15.50 0.36
C THR A 131 13.70 -15.97 1.54
N PHE A 132 13.78 -15.25 2.66
CA PHE A 132 13.04 -15.53 3.90
C PHE A 132 12.15 -14.33 4.24
N ASN A 133 10.84 -14.54 4.16
CA ASN A 133 9.84 -13.54 4.50
C ASN A 133 9.42 -13.70 5.97
N ASN A 134 9.39 -12.59 6.70
CA ASN A 134 9.08 -12.58 8.13
C ASN A 134 7.59 -12.76 8.47
N ASN A 135 6.72 -12.83 7.48
CA ASN A 135 5.27 -12.95 7.62
C ASN A 135 4.66 -11.88 8.54
N LYS A 136 5.15 -10.62 8.46
CA LYS A 136 4.67 -9.54 9.32
C LYS A 136 3.20 -9.21 9.09
N GLN A 137 2.75 -9.28 7.84
CA GLN A 137 1.38 -9.00 7.42
C GLN A 137 0.46 -10.23 7.52
N ASP A 138 1.03 -11.41 7.65
CA ASP A 138 0.33 -12.68 7.76
C ASP A 138 0.37 -13.21 9.21
N THR A 139 -0.73 -13.04 9.93
CA THR A 139 -0.85 -13.58 11.30
C THR A 139 -1.03 -15.09 11.35
N THR A 140 -1.32 -15.72 10.21
CA THR A 140 -1.49 -17.18 10.13
C THR A 140 -0.18 -17.90 9.86
N LEU A 141 0.85 -17.23 9.34
CA LEU A 141 2.11 -17.76 8.82
C LEU A 141 1.97 -18.68 7.60
N MET A 142 0.75 -18.93 7.09
CA MET A 142 0.44 -19.94 6.09
C MET A 142 0.07 -19.38 4.73
N ASN A 143 -0.27 -18.09 4.64
CA ASN A 143 -0.84 -17.50 3.43
C ASN A 143 0.06 -17.69 2.21
N GLN A 144 1.36 -17.43 2.34
CA GLN A 144 2.29 -17.59 1.20
C GLN A 144 2.38 -19.03 0.75
N PHE A 145 2.53 -19.96 1.69
CA PHE A 145 2.62 -21.39 1.39
C PHE A 145 1.36 -21.90 0.69
N MET A 146 0.19 -21.65 1.29
CA MET A 146 -1.10 -22.09 0.76
C MET A 146 -1.41 -21.47 -0.59
N CYS A 147 -1.06 -20.19 -0.77
CA CYS A 147 -1.28 -19.48 -2.02
C CYS A 147 -0.42 -20.05 -3.16
N TYR A 148 0.90 -20.15 -2.94
CA TYR A 148 1.81 -20.70 -3.95
C TYR A 148 1.50 -22.16 -4.28
N ASP A 149 1.14 -22.97 -3.28
CA ASP A 149 0.75 -24.37 -3.49
C ASP A 149 -0.52 -24.49 -4.36
N LEU A 150 -1.47 -23.58 -4.17
CA LEU A 150 -2.69 -23.53 -4.99
C LEU A 150 -2.40 -23.10 -6.44
N PHE A 151 -1.51 -22.11 -6.63
CA PHE A 151 -1.07 -21.69 -7.97
C PHE A 151 -0.37 -22.85 -8.70
N ASP A 152 0.54 -23.55 -8.02
CA ASP A 152 1.26 -24.71 -8.56
C ASP A 152 0.29 -25.84 -8.95
N GLN A 153 -0.65 -26.23 -8.06
CA GLN A 153 -1.65 -27.24 -8.33
C GLN A 153 -2.57 -26.89 -9.51
N ALA A 154 -2.88 -25.62 -9.72
CA ALA A 154 -3.69 -25.14 -10.83
C ALA A 154 -2.91 -25.00 -12.15
N GLY A 155 -1.62 -25.30 -12.15
CA GLY A 155 -0.75 -25.12 -13.32
C GLY A 155 -0.56 -23.66 -13.72
N SER A 156 -0.60 -22.75 -12.75
CA SER A 156 -0.23 -21.34 -12.92
C SER A 156 1.17 -21.12 -12.34
N PRO A 157 2.11 -20.51 -13.10
CA PRO A 157 3.48 -20.35 -12.65
C PRO A 157 3.59 -19.68 -11.30
N GLY A 158 4.32 -20.29 -10.36
CA GLY A 158 4.49 -19.78 -9.01
C GLY A 158 5.78 -20.25 -8.34
N SER A 159 6.16 -19.55 -7.28
CA SER A 159 7.34 -19.89 -6.48
C SER A 159 7.08 -21.11 -5.59
N ARG A 160 8.05 -22.02 -5.47
CA ARG A 160 8.02 -23.00 -4.38
C ARG A 160 8.12 -22.26 -3.04
N CYS A 161 7.39 -22.74 -2.05
CA CYS A 161 7.39 -22.19 -0.72
C CYS A 161 7.54 -23.31 0.33
N GLY A 162 8.37 -23.06 1.33
CA GLY A 162 8.57 -23.90 2.51
C GLY A 162 8.69 -23.02 3.75
N PHE A 163 9.10 -23.61 4.85
CA PHE A 163 9.26 -22.91 6.12
C PHE A 163 10.67 -23.04 6.67
N ALA A 164 11.15 -21.96 7.28
CA ALA A 164 12.46 -21.93 7.94
C ALA A 164 12.35 -21.40 9.36
N ASN A 165 13.00 -22.03 10.31
CA ASN A 165 13.26 -21.48 11.63
C ASN A 165 14.59 -20.71 11.59
N ILE A 166 14.52 -19.38 11.70
CA ILE A 166 15.67 -18.49 11.60
C ILE A 166 16.26 -18.21 12.98
N ILE A 167 17.54 -18.49 13.14
CA ILE A 167 18.32 -18.20 14.35
C ILE A 167 19.45 -17.25 13.96
N VAL A 168 19.57 -16.10 14.64
CA VAL A 168 20.66 -15.14 14.41
C VAL A 168 21.46 -14.93 15.68
N ASN A 169 22.77 -15.23 15.63
CA ASN A 169 23.66 -15.12 16.77
C ASN A 169 23.12 -15.81 18.03
N GLY A 170 22.49 -16.98 17.88
CA GLY A 170 21.87 -17.75 18.94
C GLY A 170 20.47 -17.30 19.35
N LYS A 171 19.98 -16.17 18.87
CA LYS A 171 18.60 -15.70 19.13
C LYS A 171 17.63 -16.30 18.11
N ASN A 172 16.64 -17.05 18.56
CA ASN A 172 15.58 -17.60 17.71
C ASN A 172 14.61 -16.49 17.31
N LEU A 173 14.55 -16.19 16.02
CA LEU A 173 13.59 -15.24 15.43
C LEU A 173 12.27 -15.92 15.04
N GLY A 174 12.19 -17.26 15.11
CA GLY A 174 11.00 -18.05 14.81
C GLY A 174 10.83 -18.38 13.32
N ILE A 175 9.59 -18.62 12.92
CA ILE A 175 9.21 -19.08 11.58
C ILE A 175 9.23 -17.97 10.55
N TYR A 176 9.81 -18.27 9.41
CA TYR A 176 9.80 -17.48 8.17
C TYR A 176 9.28 -18.33 7.02
N ALA A 177 8.56 -17.73 6.09
CA ALA A 177 8.30 -18.37 4.81
C ALA A 177 9.57 -18.32 3.95
N HIS A 178 10.04 -19.50 3.53
CA HIS A 178 11.15 -19.65 2.59
C HIS A 178 10.58 -19.73 1.18
N VAL A 179 10.76 -18.68 0.38
CA VAL A 179 10.16 -18.55 -0.95
C VAL A 179 11.24 -18.63 -2.01
N GLU A 180 11.03 -19.48 -3.03
CA GLU A 180 11.90 -19.57 -4.20
C GLU A 180 11.95 -18.22 -4.91
N SER A 181 13.12 -17.67 -5.10
CA SER A 181 13.30 -16.42 -5.85
C SER A 181 12.93 -16.64 -7.32
N VAL A 182 12.13 -15.73 -7.89
CA VAL A 182 11.79 -15.75 -9.32
C VAL A 182 13.06 -15.46 -10.12
N ARG A 183 13.76 -16.52 -10.51
CA ARG A 183 15.07 -16.53 -11.19
C ARG A 183 15.17 -17.74 -12.14
N LYS A 184 16.36 -18.02 -12.62
CA LYS A 184 16.65 -19.08 -13.62
C LYS A 184 15.99 -20.43 -13.33
N HIS A 185 16.02 -20.90 -12.07
CA HIS A 185 15.46 -22.21 -11.70
C HIS A 185 13.95 -22.25 -11.89
N LEU A 186 13.23 -21.29 -11.31
CA LEU A 186 11.80 -21.16 -11.48
C LEU A 186 11.46 -21.02 -12.97
N LEU A 187 12.09 -20.07 -13.67
CA LEU A 187 11.78 -19.82 -15.09
C LEU A 187 12.03 -21.05 -15.97
N LYS A 188 13.10 -21.83 -15.71
CA LYS A 188 13.36 -23.07 -16.44
C LYS A 188 12.32 -24.16 -16.12
N ARG A 189 11.88 -24.26 -14.85
CA ARG A 189 10.85 -25.22 -14.44
C ARG A 189 9.50 -24.90 -15.07
N GLU A 190 9.06 -23.64 -15.00
CA GLU A 190 7.74 -23.21 -15.44
C GLU A 190 7.62 -23.03 -16.97
N PHE A 191 8.68 -22.56 -17.62
CA PHE A 191 8.66 -22.14 -19.03
C PHE A 191 9.64 -22.88 -19.93
N GLY A 192 10.33 -23.89 -19.42
CA GLY A 192 11.36 -24.60 -20.18
C GLY A 192 12.66 -23.78 -20.42
N SER A 193 12.58 -22.46 -20.36
CA SER A 193 13.65 -21.54 -20.67
C SER A 193 13.80 -20.41 -19.66
N SER A 194 15.04 -20.09 -19.32
CA SER A 194 15.36 -18.91 -18.50
C SER A 194 16.00 -17.77 -19.31
N LYS A 195 15.99 -17.88 -20.64
CA LYS A 195 16.68 -16.93 -21.55
C LYS A 195 15.82 -15.70 -21.88
N GLY A 196 14.58 -15.67 -21.44
CA GLY A 196 13.65 -14.54 -21.62
C GLY A 196 13.97 -13.33 -20.75
N THR A 197 13.14 -12.31 -20.86
CA THR A 197 13.26 -11.09 -20.03
C THR A 197 12.25 -11.12 -18.91
N LEU A 198 12.75 -10.92 -17.68
CA LEU A 198 11.94 -10.91 -16.45
C LEU A 198 11.88 -9.51 -15.86
N TYR A 199 10.67 -9.05 -15.54
CA TYR A 199 10.39 -7.81 -14.83
C TYR A 199 9.66 -8.09 -13.51
N GLU A 200 10.03 -7.35 -12.47
CA GLU A 200 9.25 -7.26 -11.22
C GLU A 200 8.39 -6.00 -11.26
N GLY A 201 7.11 -6.16 -10.99
CA GLY A 201 6.14 -5.08 -10.87
C GLY A 201 5.92 -4.71 -9.40
N THR A 202 6.27 -3.48 -9.03
CA THR A 202 6.08 -2.91 -7.71
C THR A 202 5.42 -1.55 -7.82
N VAL A 203 4.14 -1.45 -7.53
CA VAL A 203 3.32 -0.24 -7.70
C VAL A 203 3.51 0.32 -9.11
N VAL A 204 3.25 -0.50 -10.13
CA VAL A 204 3.41 -0.17 -11.56
C VAL A 204 2.33 -0.87 -12.38
N ASP A 205 1.93 -0.26 -13.51
CA ASP A 205 0.96 -0.84 -14.44
C ASP A 205 1.24 -0.37 -15.86
N PHE A 206 0.53 -0.93 -16.85
CA PHE A 206 0.75 -0.72 -18.28
C PHE A 206 0.10 0.59 -18.77
N TYR A 207 0.49 1.71 -18.18
CA TYR A 207 0.13 3.06 -18.61
C TYR A 207 1.27 3.71 -19.39
N LYS A 208 0.91 4.62 -20.28
CA LYS A 208 1.88 5.44 -21.01
C LYS A 208 2.84 6.15 -20.04
N ASP A 209 4.11 6.17 -20.42
CA ASP A 209 5.22 6.75 -19.64
C ASP A 209 5.54 6.01 -18.31
N TRP A 210 4.98 4.79 -18.07
CA TRP A 210 5.30 3.95 -16.92
C TRP A 210 6.21 2.77 -17.23
N GLU A 211 6.61 2.57 -18.50
CA GLU A 211 7.46 1.45 -18.94
C GLU A 211 8.80 1.38 -18.21
N GLY A 212 9.38 2.55 -17.86
CA GLY A 212 10.62 2.64 -17.09
C GLY A 212 10.54 2.17 -15.65
N SER A 213 9.34 2.11 -15.09
CA SER A 213 9.07 1.69 -13.70
C SER A 213 9.11 0.18 -13.48
N PHE A 214 9.05 -0.62 -14.54
CA PHE A 214 9.21 -2.08 -14.45
C PHE A 214 10.66 -2.45 -14.15
N ASP A 215 10.91 -3.11 -13.01
CA ASP A 215 12.27 -3.48 -12.57
C ASP A 215 12.77 -4.73 -13.29
N ARG A 216 13.64 -4.55 -14.28
CA ARG A 216 14.21 -5.65 -15.06
C ARG A 216 15.21 -6.47 -14.25
N LYS A 217 14.88 -7.73 -13.99
CA LYS A 217 15.72 -8.66 -13.21
C LYS A 217 16.66 -9.51 -14.07
N THR A 218 16.25 -9.89 -15.28
CA THR A 218 17.08 -10.67 -16.22
C THR A 218 16.73 -10.32 -17.68
N GLY A 219 17.51 -10.82 -18.62
CA GLY A 219 17.23 -10.74 -20.05
C GLY A 219 17.69 -9.45 -20.73
N LYS A 220 17.37 -9.30 -22.01
CA LYS A 220 17.80 -8.18 -22.87
C LYS A 220 16.90 -6.97 -22.64
N LYS A 221 17.51 -5.81 -22.30
CA LYS A 221 16.77 -4.56 -22.00
C LYS A 221 15.85 -4.14 -23.16
N LYS A 222 16.37 -4.08 -24.40
CA LYS A 222 15.63 -3.56 -25.56
C LYS A 222 14.37 -4.40 -25.85
N LYS A 223 14.53 -5.71 -26.08
CA LYS A 223 13.41 -6.59 -26.44
C LYS A 223 12.32 -6.66 -25.35
N GLY A 224 12.72 -6.71 -24.07
CA GLY A 224 11.76 -6.73 -22.97
C GLY A 224 10.99 -5.43 -22.85
N LEU A 225 11.65 -4.28 -23.04
CA LEU A 225 11.00 -2.98 -23.04
C LEU A 225 10.01 -2.83 -24.20
N GLU A 226 10.38 -3.29 -25.40
CA GLU A 226 9.48 -3.31 -26.58
C GLU A 226 8.19 -4.08 -26.24
N SER A 227 8.27 -5.25 -25.61
CA SER A 227 7.09 -6.05 -25.24
C SER A 227 6.21 -5.37 -24.17
N ILE A 228 6.78 -4.62 -23.25
CA ILE A 228 6.01 -3.80 -22.30
C ILE A 228 5.31 -2.65 -23.04
N LEU A 229 6.02 -1.97 -23.94
CA LEU A 229 5.47 -0.89 -24.75
C LEU A 229 4.36 -1.38 -25.68
N ASP A 230 4.48 -2.57 -26.25
CA ASP A 230 3.43 -3.17 -27.08
C ASP A 230 2.13 -3.34 -26.29
N VAL A 231 2.20 -3.85 -25.05
CA VAL A 231 1.02 -3.94 -24.19
C VAL A 231 0.49 -2.56 -23.82
N ILE A 232 1.36 -1.58 -23.49
CA ILE A 232 0.94 -0.19 -23.23
C ILE A 232 0.23 0.39 -24.45
N ASN A 233 0.75 0.18 -25.66
CA ASN A 233 0.12 0.64 -26.90
C ASN A 233 -1.26 0.00 -27.10
N VAL A 234 -1.42 -1.28 -26.75
CA VAL A 234 -2.73 -1.94 -26.75
C VAL A 234 -3.65 -1.31 -25.70
N MET A 235 -3.14 -0.93 -24.51
CA MET A 235 -3.93 -0.22 -23.50
C MET A 235 -4.29 1.21 -23.94
N GLU A 236 -3.46 1.89 -24.69
CA GLU A 236 -3.75 3.22 -25.25
C GLU A 236 -4.59 3.15 -26.54
N GLY A 237 -4.51 2.03 -27.27
CA GLY A 237 -5.23 1.79 -28.50
C GLY A 237 -6.73 1.62 -28.29
N GLY A 238 -7.51 1.97 -29.31
CA GLY A 238 -8.94 1.73 -29.32
C GLY A 238 -9.80 2.94 -28.96
N LYS A 239 -9.31 4.15 -29.17
CA LYS A 239 -10.17 5.37 -29.17
C LYS A 239 -11.12 5.38 -30.37
N GLY A 240 -11.60 4.31 -30.87
CA GLY A 240 -12.55 4.16 -31.98
C GLY A 240 -12.74 5.38 -32.90
N THR A 241 -13.16 5.18 -34.11
CA THR A 241 -13.59 6.32 -34.95
C THR A 241 -14.99 6.72 -34.50
N PRO A 242 -15.22 7.95 -34.01
CA PRO A 242 -16.56 8.38 -33.62
C PRO A 242 -17.51 8.30 -34.82
N LEU A 243 -18.65 7.66 -34.62
CA LEU A 243 -19.79 7.74 -35.54
C LEU A 243 -20.52 9.06 -35.32
N PHE A 244 -20.58 9.49 -34.06
CA PHE A 244 -20.86 10.87 -33.68
C PHE A 244 -20.11 11.26 -32.40
N SER A 245 -19.72 12.53 -32.29
CA SER A 245 -19.00 13.09 -31.14
C SER A 245 -19.14 14.61 -31.05
N GLY A 246 -18.65 15.16 -29.91
CA GLY A 246 -18.64 16.61 -29.71
C GLY A 246 -20.01 17.22 -29.50
N ALA A 247 -20.21 18.43 -30.04
CA ALA A 247 -21.42 19.22 -29.84
C ALA A 247 -22.60 18.76 -30.73
N PHE A 248 -22.97 17.53 -30.59
CA PHE A 248 -24.00 16.84 -31.36
C PHE A 248 -25.43 17.28 -30.92
N PRO A 249 -26.38 17.54 -31.86
CA PRO A 249 -27.70 18.07 -31.50
C PRO A 249 -28.58 17.02 -30.83
N GLY A 250 -29.38 17.45 -29.87
CA GLY A 250 -30.30 16.58 -29.16
C GLY A 250 -31.40 17.38 -28.44
N ARG A 251 -32.23 16.68 -27.72
CA ARG A 251 -33.26 17.22 -26.85
C ARG A 251 -33.21 16.60 -25.48
N ALA A 252 -33.57 17.38 -24.47
CA ALA A 252 -33.55 16.93 -23.07
C ALA A 252 -34.81 17.37 -22.30
N LEU A 253 -35.16 16.55 -21.29
CA LEU A 253 -36.26 16.79 -20.38
C LEU A 253 -35.91 16.32 -18.97
N VAL A 254 -36.10 17.16 -17.97
CA VAL A 254 -36.22 16.73 -16.58
C VAL A 254 -37.65 16.26 -16.36
N PRO A 255 -37.91 14.96 -16.15
CA PRO A 255 -39.29 14.45 -16.00
C PRO A 255 -39.93 14.90 -14.68
N GLU A 256 -41.22 15.21 -14.70
CA GLU A 256 -41.98 15.67 -13.54
C GLU A 256 -42.87 14.56 -12.95
N ASN A 257 -43.17 13.52 -13.74
CA ASN A 257 -43.98 12.37 -13.34
C ASN A 257 -43.67 11.14 -14.21
N GLY A 258 -44.37 10.02 -13.97
CA GLY A 258 -44.11 8.74 -14.62
C GLY A 258 -44.87 8.54 -15.95
N ASP A 259 -45.52 9.54 -16.50
CA ASP A 259 -46.38 9.37 -17.72
C ASP A 259 -45.58 8.95 -18.95
N LEU A 260 -44.24 9.21 -18.93
CA LEU A 260 -43.34 8.93 -20.04
C LEU A 260 -42.48 7.65 -19.83
N ASP A 261 -42.50 7.01 -18.68
CA ASP A 261 -41.54 5.99 -18.24
C ASP A 261 -41.29 4.86 -19.26
N ASN A 262 -42.26 4.49 -20.10
CA ASN A 262 -42.15 3.43 -21.09
C ASN A 262 -42.16 3.88 -22.56
N GLU A 263 -42.22 5.18 -22.82
CA GLU A 263 -42.44 5.74 -24.16
C GLU A 263 -41.30 6.62 -24.65
N TRP A 264 -40.69 7.42 -23.79
CA TRP A 264 -39.78 8.52 -24.14
C TRP A 264 -38.54 8.07 -24.93
N PHE A 265 -38.07 6.82 -24.79
CA PHE A 265 -36.89 6.29 -25.45
C PHE A 265 -37.17 5.63 -26.81
N LYS A 266 -38.46 5.59 -27.26
CA LYS A 266 -38.84 5.00 -28.55
C LYS A 266 -38.59 5.98 -29.70
N PRO A 267 -38.23 5.50 -30.91
CA PRO A 267 -37.94 6.39 -32.06
C PRO A 267 -39.08 7.27 -32.48
N ASP A 268 -40.32 6.79 -32.37
CA ASP A 268 -41.55 7.46 -32.80
C ASP A 268 -42.15 8.44 -31.74
N PHE A 269 -41.51 8.57 -30.60
CA PHE A 269 -41.94 9.52 -29.56
C PHE A 269 -41.75 10.96 -30.00
N ASP A 270 -42.76 11.82 -29.84
CA ASP A 270 -42.72 13.25 -30.12
C ASP A 270 -42.02 14.03 -28.98
N ASP A 271 -40.76 14.38 -29.18
CA ASP A 271 -39.97 15.21 -28.29
C ASP A 271 -39.92 16.69 -28.69
N SER A 272 -40.79 17.15 -29.59
CA SER A 272 -40.77 18.52 -30.10
C SER A 272 -40.89 19.63 -29.01
N LYS A 273 -41.48 19.29 -27.87
CA LYS A 273 -41.66 20.19 -26.72
C LYS A 273 -40.46 20.17 -25.74
N TRP A 274 -39.52 19.27 -25.96
CA TRP A 274 -38.33 19.17 -25.08
C TRP A 274 -37.34 20.29 -25.36
N THR A 275 -36.51 20.61 -24.38
CA THR A 275 -35.43 21.60 -24.52
C THR A 275 -34.45 21.17 -25.59
N PRO A 276 -34.29 21.95 -26.70
CA PRO A 276 -33.27 21.63 -27.71
C PRO A 276 -31.90 22.09 -27.25
N GLY A 277 -30.88 21.28 -27.54
CA GLY A 277 -29.49 21.60 -27.16
C GLY A 277 -28.49 20.73 -27.87
N LYS A 278 -27.29 20.66 -27.31
CA LYS A 278 -26.16 19.86 -27.81
C LYS A 278 -25.62 18.97 -26.74
N ASN A 279 -25.04 17.84 -27.14
CA ASN A 279 -24.38 16.87 -26.26
C ASN A 279 -23.44 17.55 -25.25
N GLY A 280 -23.54 17.14 -24.00
CA GLY A 280 -22.95 17.79 -22.83
C GLY A 280 -24.03 18.44 -21.95
N ALA A 281 -24.85 17.60 -21.30
CA ALA A 281 -25.95 18.01 -20.43
C ALA A 281 -25.60 17.84 -18.96
N GLY A 282 -26.07 18.77 -18.13
CA GLY A 282 -25.86 18.69 -16.69
C GLY A 282 -25.85 20.03 -16.00
N PHE A 283 -25.22 20.11 -14.85
CA PHE A 283 -24.92 21.36 -14.12
C PHE A 283 -23.67 21.17 -13.22
N GLU A 284 -23.06 22.30 -12.84
CA GLU A 284 -21.91 22.36 -11.96
C GLU A 284 -22.00 23.62 -11.09
N MET A 285 -22.06 23.44 -9.77
CA MET A 285 -22.15 24.53 -8.80
C MET A 285 -20.80 24.95 -8.22
N GLN A 286 -19.75 24.15 -8.47
CA GLN A 286 -18.41 24.40 -7.99
C GLN A 286 -17.45 24.66 -9.16
N GLU A 287 -16.42 23.85 -9.31
CA GLU A 287 -15.51 23.90 -10.46
C GLU A 287 -15.25 22.45 -10.91
N GLY A 288 -15.47 22.15 -12.20
CA GLY A 288 -15.22 20.82 -12.74
C GLY A 288 -15.73 20.64 -14.15
N TYR A 289 -17.03 20.60 -14.33
CA TYR A 289 -17.70 20.23 -15.59
C TYR A 289 -18.09 21.39 -16.49
N GLU A 290 -17.90 22.65 -16.12
CA GLU A 290 -18.44 23.84 -16.82
C GLU A 290 -18.07 23.85 -18.30
N LYS A 291 -16.89 23.38 -18.66
CA LYS A 291 -16.41 23.33 -20.06
C LYS A 291 -17.06 22.22 -20.88
N LEU A 292 -17.63 21.22 -20.23
CA LEU A 292 -18.30 20.08 -20.85
C LEU A 292 -19.80 20.30 -21.00
N ILE A 293 -20.39 21.14 -20.14
CA ILE A 293 -21.81 21.44 -20.13
C ILE A 293 -22.11 22.53 -21.17
N GLN A 294 -23.01 22.20 -22.09
CA GLN A 294 -23.46 23.16 -23.09
C GLN A 294 -24.46 24.14 -22.46
N LYS A 295 -24.35 25.45 -22.79
CA LYS A 295 -25.21 26.49 -22.23
C LYS A 295 -26.69 26.18 -22.38
N SER A 296 -27.11 25.55 -23.47
CA SER A 296 -28.49 25.14 -23.72
C SER A 296 -28.96 23.90 -22.97
N PHE A 297 -28.00 23.14 -22.42
CA PHE A 297 -28.21 21.90 -21.65
C PHE A 297 -27.73 22.03 -20.22
N ASN A 298 -27.72 23.23 -19.67
CA ASN A 298 -27.56 23.44 -18.23
C ASN A 298 -28.93 23.32 -17.55
N PHE A 299 -29.06 22.35 -16.66
CA PHE A 299 -30.29 21.99 -15.96
C PHE A 299 -30.21 22.27 -14.45
N GLU A 300 -29.33 23.16 -14.00
CA GLU A 300 -29.17 23.52 -12.58
C GLU A 300 -30.51 23.90 -11.92
N GLU A 301 -31.26 24.82 -12.56
CA GLU A 301 -32.54 25.31 -12.01
C GLU A 301 -33.61 24.22 -11.91
N GLN A 302 -33.56 23.20 -12.81
CA GLN A 302 -34.56 22.13 -12.87
C GLN A 302 -34.21 20.93 -11.99
N MET A 303 -32.90 20.65 -11.80
CA MET A 303 -32.44 19.45 -11.12
C MET A 303 -31.98 19.71 -9.69
N ASN A 304 -31.22 20.78 -9.43
CA ASN A 304 -30.63 21.02 -8.12
C ASN A 304 -31.73 21.20 -7.03
N GLY A 305 -31.69 20.30 -6.03
CA GLY A 305 -32.67 20.23 -4.94
C GLY A 305 -34.04 19.71 -5.37
N LYS A 306 -34.25 19.30 -6.62
CA LYS A 306 -35.58 19.00 -7.19
C LYS A 306 -35.67 17.61 -7.83
N ALA A 307 -34.71 17.22 -8.70
CA ALA A 307 -34.80 16.00 -9.49
C ALA A 307 -33.46 15.27 -9.54
N THR A 308 -33.51 13.94 -9.70
CA THR A 308 -32.35 13.07 -9.86
C THR A 308 -32.20 12.54 -11.26
N SER A 309 -33.18 12.70 -12.12
CA SER A 309 -33.27 12.10 -13.45
C SER A 309 -33.32 13.16 -14.55
N LEU A 310 -32.63 12.86 -15.67
CA LEU A 310 -32.65 13.64 -16.90
C LEU A 310 -32.80 12.69 -18.09
N TYR A 311 -33.78 12.92 -18.94
CA TYR A 311 -33.97 12.22 -20.20
C TYR A 311 -33.32 13.01 -21.35
N LEU A 312 -32.54 12.29 -22.19
CA LEU A 312 -31.80 12.84 -23.32
C LEU A 312 -32.13 12.01 -24.57
N ARG A 313 -32.29 12.66 -25.70
CA ARG A 313 -32.53 12.05 -27.01
C ARG A 313 -31.63 12.67 -28.04
N PHE A 314 -30.85 11.81 -28.72
CA PHE A 314 -29.88 12.20 -29.75
C PHE A 314 -30.20 11.44 -31.05
N PRO A 315 -30.96 12.04 -32.01
CA PRO A 315 -31.12 11.47 -33.33
C PRO A 315 -29.84 11.54 -34.12
N PHE A 316 -29.47 10.48 -34.82
CA PHE A 316 -28.27 10.41 -35.65
C PHE A 316 -28.51 9.60 -36.91
N GLU A 317 -27.69 9.82 -37.96
CA GLU A 317 -27.80 9.18 -39.26
C GLU A 317 -26.59 8.34 -39.57
N LEU A 318 -26.81 7.12 -40.10
CA LEU A 318 -25.76 6.21 -40.56
C LEU A 318 -25.96 5.95 -42.05
N ASN A 319 -24.89 6.23 -42.84
CA ASN A 319 -24.92 6.08 -44.29
C ASN A 319 -24.64 4.65 -44.77
N ASP A 320 -23.91 3.85 -44.01
CA ASP A 320 -23.55 2.46 -44.35
C ASP A 320 -23.42 1.60 -43.07
N ILE A 321 -24.39 0.71 -42.88
CA ILE A 321 -24.38 -0.23 -41.77
C ILE A 321 -23.48 -1.45 -42.02
N LYS A 322 -23.16 -1.73 -43.27
CA LYS A 322 -22.39 -2.95 -43.65
C LYS A 322 -20.99 -2.86 -43.04
N GLU A 323 -20.41 -1.65 -42.99
CA GLU A 323 -19.11 -1.43 -42.35
C GLU A 323 -19.12 -1.69 -40.83
N LEU A 324 -20.28 -1.68 -40.18
CA LEU A 324 -20.39 -1.90 -38.73
C LEU A 324 -20.55 -3.37 -38.35
N LYS A 325 -20.94 -4.26 -39.26
CA LYS A 325 -21.20 -5.68 -38.96
C LYS A 325 -19.98 -6.47 -38.49
N ASP A 326 -18.79 -6.03 -38.90
CA ASP A 326 -17.51 -6.65 -38.53
C ASP A 326 -16.66 -5.80 -37.57
N THR A 327 -17.21 -4.68 -37.05
CA THR A 327 -16.53 -3.77 -36.16
C THR A 327 -17.12 -3.84 -34.74
N ASN A 328 -16.33 -3.55 -33.73
CA ASN A 328 -16.84 -3.37 -32.39
C ASN A 328 -17.52 -1.99 -32.27
N LEU A 329 -18.67 -1.96 -31.64
CA LEU A 329 -19.39 -0.70 -31.36
C LEU A 329 -19.25 -0.36 -29.86
N ALA A 330 -18.78 0.83 -29.56
CA ALA A 330 -18.62 1.32 -28.21
C ALA A 330 -19.48 2.55 -27.96
N LEU A 331 -20.27 2.53 -26.89
CA LEU A 331 -20.85 3.72 -26.29
C LEU A 331 -19.85 4.29 -25.29
N ARG A 332 -19.37 5.49 -25.53
CA ARG A 332 -18.39 6.19 -24.71
C ARG A 332 -19.10 7.27 -23.90
N MET A 333 -18.99 7.18 -22.58
CA MET A 333 -19.73 8.06 -21.68
C MET A 333 -18.81 8.81 -20.72
N LYS A 334 -19.01 10.12 -20.60
CA LYS A 334 -18.66 10.87 -19.40
C LYS A 334 -19.95 11.07 -18.63
N CYS A 335 -20.08 10.42 -17.50
CA CYS A 335 -21.28 10.52 -16.69
C CYS A 335 -20.92 10.71 -15.23
N ASP A 336 -21.67 11.55 -14.60
CA ASP A 336 -21.69 11.70 -13.16
C ASP A 336 -22.86 10.92 -12.61
N ASP A 337 -22.51 9.96 -11.77
CA ASP A 337 -23.18 8.92 -11.07
C ASP A 337 -23.73 7.76 -11.92
N GLY A 338 -24.75 7.91 -12.74
CA GLY A 338 -25.34 6.77 -13.41
C GLY A 338 -26.12 7.07 -14.68
N PHE A 339 -26.36 6.02 -15.50
CA PHE A 339 -27.19 6.14 -16.70
C PHE A 339 -27.75 4.80 -17.16
N ILE A 340 -28.79 4.86 -18.02
CA ILE A 340 -29.24 3.79 -18.91
C ILE A 340 -29.29 4.35 -20.32
N ALA A 341 -28.74 3.62 -21.29
CA ALA A 341 -28.73 4.01 -22.70
C ALA A 341 -29.55 3.04 -23.54
N TYR A 342 -30.28 3.60 -24.51
CA TYR A 342 -31.14 2.87 -25.44
C TYR A 342 -30.77 3.24 -26.88
N ILE A 343 -30.70 2.23 -27.78
CA ILE A 343 -30.63 2.47 -29.22
C ILE A 343 -31.93 2.00 -29.84
N ASN A 344 -32.61 2.87 -30.56
CA ASN A 344 -33.85 2.61 -31.27
C ASN A 344 -34.93 1.94 -30.37
N GLY A 345 -34.99 2.35 -29.11
CA GLY A 345 -36.00 1.87 -28.16
C GLY A 345 -35.59 0.61 -27.37
N GLN A 346 -34.40 0.06 -27.59
CA GLN A 346 -33.88 -1.06 -26.82
C GLN A 346 -32.67 -0.70 -25.98
N GLU A 347 -32.66 -1.16 -24.73
CA GLU A 347 -31.54 -0.94 -23.81
C GLU A 347 -30.25 -1.61 -24.33
N VAL A 348 -29.16 -0.87 -24.35
CA VAL A 348 -27.84 -1.33 -24.82
C VAL A 348 -26.77 -1.21 -23.78
N ALA A 349 -26.90 -0.34 -22.78
CA ALA A 349 -25.95 -0.21 -21.69
C ALA A 349 -26.63 0.41 -20.46
N ARG A 350 -26.11 0.02 -19.28
CA ARG A 350 -26.46 0.69 -18.00
C ARG A 350 -25.25 0.75 -17.07
N PHE A 351 -25.24 1.77 -16.25
CA PHE A 351 -24.21 1.98 -15.25
C PHE A 351 -24.82 2.63 -14.02
N ASN A 352 -24.55 2.10 -12.82
CA ASN A 352 -25.09 2.61 -11.54
C ASN A 352 -26.60 2.90 -11.58
N ALA A 353 -27.38 2.09 -12.28
CA ALA A 353 -28.81 2.32 -12.46
C ALA A 353 -29.65 1.23 -11.79
N PRO A 354 -30.82 1.55 -11.23
CA PRO A 354 -31.72 0.57 -10.64
C PRO A 354 -32.25 -0.42 -11.69
N LYS A 355 -32.59 -1.65 -11.29
CA LYS A 355 -33.12 -2.69 -12.20
C LYS A 355 -34.42 -2.24 -12.89
N ASN A 356 -35.30 -1.56 -12.17
CA ASN A 356 -36.54 -1.03 -12.69
C ASN A 356 -36.52 0.49 -12.56
N PRO A 357 -36.08 1.23 -13.59
CA PRO A 357 -36.01 2.68 -13.54
C PRO A 357 -37.41 3.30 -13.65
N SER A 358 -37.56 4.45 -13.00
CA SER A 358 -38.74 5.33 -13.10
C SER A 358 -38.29 6.77 -13.33
N TRP A 359 -39.21 7.65 -13.62
CA TRP A 359 -38.94 9.05 -13.90
C TRP A 359 -38.11 9.81 -12.86
N ASN A 360 -38.13 9.39 -11.61
CA ASN A 360 -37.41 10.00 -10.48
C ASN A 360 -36.33 9.10 -9.90
N SER A 361 -35.84 8.11 -10.66
CA SER A 361 -34.78 7.23 -10.22
C SER A 361 -33.49 7.97 -9.93
N ALA A 362 -32.82 7.56 -8.84
CA ALA A 362 -31.47 8.00 -8.54
C ALA A 362 -30.48 6.91 -8.92
N ALA A 363 -29.22 7.29 -9.15
CA ALA A 363 -28.13 6.35 -9.34
C ALA A 363 -27.95 5.47 -8.10
N THR A 364 -27.58 4.20 -8.31
CA THR A 364 -27.35 3.21 -7.24
C THR A 364 -25.96 3.31 -6.62
N GLY A 365 -25.12 4.18 -7.13
CA GLY A 365 -23.77 4.45 -6.66
C GLY A 365 -23.31 5.82 -7.09
N SER A 366 -22.19 6.31 -6.56
CA SER A 366 -21.53 7.54 -6.98
C SER A 366 -20.22 7.24 -7.71
N LYS A 367 -19.80 8.18 -8.55
CA LYS A 367 -18.53 8.14 -9.27
C LYS A 367 -17.72 9.40 -8.92
N ALA A 368 -16.40 9.30 -8.78
CA ALA A 368 -15.57 10.44 -8.40
C ALA A 368 -15.44 11.44 -9.56
N ASP A 369 -15.59 12.76 -9.31
CA ASP A 369 -15.60 13.84 -10.30
C ASP A 369 -14.38 13.83 -11.22
N ALA A 370 -13.19 13.54 -10.69
CA ALA A 370 -11.96 13.45 -11.49
C ALA A 370 -12.04 12.37 -12.60
N SER A 371 -12.77 11.28 -12.34
CA SER A 371 -12.95 10.20 -13.30
C SER A 371 -14.06 10.47 -14.32
N ASN A 372 -14.96 11.42 -13.99
CA ASN A 372 -16.05 11.84 -14.89
C ASN A 372 -15.55 12.71 -16.05
N MET A 373 -14.33 13.25 -15.94
CA MET A 373 -13.68 14.05 -17.00
C MET A 373 -13.16 13.19 -18.17
N THR A 374 -13.04 11.88 -18.00
CA THR A 374 -12.59 10.94 -19.04
C THR A 374 -13.74 10.07 -19.53
N PHE A 375 -13.68 9.64 -20.80
CA PHE A 375 -14.66 8.70 -21.31
C PHE A 375 -14.47 7.31 -20.73
N SER A 376 -15.59 6.69 -20.31
CA SER A 376 -15.69 5.26 -20.04
C SER A 376 -16.32 4.58 -21.25
N ASP A 377 -15.72 3.51 -21.74
CA ASP A 377 -16.18 2.78 -22.92
C ASP A 377 -17.05 1.60 -22.51
N PHE A 378 -18.24 1.51 -23.10
CA PHE A 378 -19.18 0.38 -22.94
C PHE A 378 -19.29 -0.34 -24.27
N ASP A 379 -18.89 -1.62 -24.30
CA ASP A 379 -19.02 -2.44 -25.50
C ASP A 379 -20.49 -2.77 -25.73
N ILE A 380 -21.01 -2.29 -26.84
CA ILE A 380 -22.37 -2.53 -27.31
C ILE A 380 -22.39 -3.25 -28.65
N SER A 381 -21.34 -4.00 -28.98
CA SER A 381 -21.16 -4.68 -30.28
C SER A 381 -22.25 -5.69 -30.56
N GLU A 382 -22.80 -6.37 -29.52
CA GLU A 382 -23.91 -7.29 -29.68
C GLU A 382 -25.22 -6.62 -30.13
N HIS A 383 -25.32 -5.30 -29.97
CA HIS A 383 -26.45 -4.48 -30.32
C HIS A 383 -26.33 -3.80 -31.71
N VAL A 384 -25.29 -4.10 -32.48
CA VAL A 384 -25.13 -3.56 -33.87
C VAL A 384 -26.36 -3.85 -34.73
N GLY A 385 -27.04 -4.97 -34.50
CA GLY A 385 -28.27 -5.32 -35.20
C GLY A 385 -29.48 -4.41 -34.96
N LEU A 386 -29.42 -3.53 -33.95
CA LEU A 386 -30.46 -2.53 -33.66
C LEU A 386 -30.32 -1.27 -34.52
N LEU A 387 -29.16 -1.04 -35.17
CA LEU A 387 -28.91 0.12 -36.01
C LEU A 387 -29.58 -0.04 -37.39
N ASN A 388 -30.10 1.06 -37.88
CA ASN A 388 -30.71 1.17 -39.22
C ASN A 388 -29.83 2.00 -40.15
N GLU A 389 -29.87 1.70 -41.45
CA GLU A 389 -29.38 2.63 -42.48
C GLU A 389 -30.31 3.85 -42.52
N GLY A 390 -29.74 5.07 -42.45
CA GLY A 390 -30.50 6.32 -42.25
C GLY A 390 -30.66 6.67 -40.77
N GLN A 391 -31.87 7.01 -40.37
CA GLN A 391 -32.16 7.57 -39.05
C GLN A 391 -32.13 6.55 -37.91
N ASN A 392 -31.44 6.94 -36.84
CA ASN A 392 -31.34 6.20 -35.58
C ASN A 392 -31.52 7.16 -34.38
N LEU A 393 -31.77 6.60 -33.22
CA LEU A 393 -31.92 7.32 -31.97
C LEU A 393 -31.04 6.71 -30.88
N LEU A 394 -30.18 7.50 -30.25
CA LEU A 394 -29.61 7.19 -28.95
C LEU A 394 -30.41 7.95 -27.88
N ALA A 395 -31.07 7.23 -26.97
CA ALA A 395 -31.75 7.83 -25.83
C ALA A 395 -31.03 7.48 -24.54
N ILE A 396 -30.91 8.42 -23.60
CA ILE A 396 -30.17 8.25 -22.34
C ILE A 396 -31.01 8.74 -21.17
N HIS A 397 -31.19 7.88 -20.17
CA HIS A 397 -31.67 8.26 -18.86
C HIS A 397 -30.46 8.51 -17.95
N GLY A 398 -30.07 9.76 -17.76
CA GLY A 398 -29.03 10.17 -16.82
C GLY A 398 -29.60 10.25 -15.40
N MET A 399 -28.84 9.77 -14.42
CA MET A 399 -29.26 9.70 -13.01
C MET A 399 -28.18 10.25 -12.10
N ASN A 400 -28.53 11.24 -11.27
CA ASN A 400 -27.73 11.70 -10.15
C ASN A 400 -27.97 10.80 -8.92
N ASN A 401 -27.03 10.69 -8.01
CA ASN A 401 -27.16 9.87 -6.79
C ASN A 401 -28.10 10.50 -5.76
N SER A 402 -28.22 11.82 -5.74
CA SER A 402 -29.15 12.56 -4.89
C SER A 402 -29.61 13.88 -5.51
N ARG A 403 -30.72 14.44 -4.99
CA ARG A 403 -31.22 15.76 -5.39
C ARG A 403 -30.32 16.90 -4.90
N GLU A 404 -29.57 16.66 -3.81
CA GLU A 404 -28.68 17.60 -3.16
C GLU A 404 -27.24 17.56 -3.74
N SER A 405 -26.99 16.81 -4.81
CA SER A 405 -25.68 16.82 -5.48
C SER A 405 -25.37 18.22 -6.00
N SER A 406 -24.09 18.62 -5.90
CA SER A 406 -23.60 19.91 -6.38
C SER A 406 -23.36 19.94 -7.89
N ASP A 407 -23.46 18.81 -8.56
CA ASP A 407 -23.09 18.60 -9.94
C ASP A 407 -23.85 17.44 -10.60
N PHE A 408 -23.80 17.40 -11.91
CA PHE A 408 -24.33 16.34 -12.75
C PHE A 408 -23.77 16.47 -14.17
N LEU A 409 -23.39 15.39 -14.81
CA LEU A 409 -22.85 15.40 -16.17
C LEU A 409 -23.27 14.19 -16.98
N ILE A 410 -23.73 14.42 -18.22
CA ILE A 410 -23.87 13.40 -19.26
C ILE A 410 -23.27 13.92 -20.57
N VAL A 411 -22.22 13.26 -21.05
CA VAL A 411 -21.67 13.43 -22.41
C VAL A 411 -21.54 12.05 -23.05
N ALA A 412 -22.09 11.87 -24.23
CA ALA A 412 -22.09 10.59 -24.95
C ALA A 412 -21.38 10.69 -26.30
N GLU A 413 -20.69 9.62 -26.66
CA GLU A 413 -20.16 9.38 -27.99
C GLU A 413 -20.50 7.94 -28.44
N LEU A 414 -20.84 7.76 -29.67
CA LEU A 414 -20.92 6.44 -30.30
C LEU A 414 -19.72 6.29 -31.25
N ALA A 415 -18.93 5.25 -31.07
CA ALA A 415 -17.72 5.03 -31.85
C ALA A 415 -17.68 3.62 -32.40
N LYS A 416 -17.32 3.50 -33.69
CA LYS A 416 -16.91 2.22 -34.25
C LYS A 416 -15.45 1.96 -33.85
N ASN A 417 -15.18 0.76 -33.40
CA ASN A 417 -13.84 0.38 -32.98
C ASN A 417 -13.39 -0.85 -33.80
N ASP A 418 -12.60 -0.63 -34.83
CA ASP A 418 -11.97 -1.71 -35.61
C ASP A 418 -10.88 -2.40 -34.81
N PHE A 419 -10.52 -1.84 -33.65
CA PHE A 419 -9.52 -2.34 -32.74
C PHE A 419 -10.12 -3.42 -31.85
N LYS A 420 -9.94 -4.66 -32.21
CA LYS A 420 -10.32 -5.82 -31.40
C LYS A 420 -9.33 -5.97 -30.23
N PHE A 421 -9.54 -5.15 -29.16
CA PHE A 421 -8.69 -5.06 -27.98
C PHE A 421 -8.21 -6.42 -27.46
N GLU A 422 -9.15 -7.34 -27.27
CA GLU A 422 -8.89 -8.69 -26.78
C GLU A 422 -7.93 -9.43 -27.71
N LYS A 423 -8.17 -9.38 -29.04
CA LYS A 423 -7.35 -10.06 -30.04
C LYS A 423 -5.93 -9.45 -30.12
N GLU A 424 -5.80 -8.14 -30.02
CA GLU A 424 -4.50 -7.47 -30.04
C GLU A 424 -3.71 -7.79 -28.77
N LEU A 425 -4.36 -7.76 -27.60
CA LEU A 425 -3.72 -8.08 -26.32
C LEU A 425 -3.12 -9.50 -26.32
N TRP A 426 -3.86 -10.49 -26.85
CA TRP A 426 -3.42 -11.89 -26.84
C TRP A 426 -2.29 -12.20 -27.83
N LYS A 427 -1.88 -11.23 -28.64
CA LYS A 427 -0.61 -11.33 -29.37
C LYS A 427 0.60 -11.16 -28.45
N HIS A 428 0.47 -10.37 -27.38
CA HIS A 428 1.57 -9.95 -26.51
C HIS A 428 1.52 -10.60 -25.12
N VAL A 429 0.35 -11.00 -24.67
CA VAL A 429 0.10 -11.68 -23.38
C VAL A 429 -0.43 -13.08 -23.63
N ASP A 430 0.03 -14.06 -22.88
CA ASP A 430 -0.50 -15.41 -22.97
C ASP A 430 -1.87 -15.49 -22.31
N GLU A 431 -2.88 -15.75 -23.13
CA GLU A 431 -4.29 -15.68 -22.75
C GLU A 431 -4.65 -16.66 -21.63
N GLU A 432 -4.31 -17.94 -21.80
CA GLU A 432 -4.68 -18.99 -20.85
C GLU A 432 -3.99 -18.78 -19.50
N SER A 433 -2.70 -18.49 -19.53
CA SER A 433 -1.91 -18.20 -18.35
C SER A 433 -2.44 -16.96 -17.59
N PHE A 434 -2.84 -15.91 -18.32
CA PHE A 434 -3.38 -14.70 -17.71
C PHE A 434 -4.74 -14.93 -17.06
N TYR A 435 -5.67 -15.65 -17.68
CA TYR A 435 -6.97 -15.97 -17.08
C TYR A 435 -6.81 -16.80 -15.81
N LYS A 436 -5.93 -17.81 -15.80
CA LYS A 436 -5.63 -18.61 -14.61
C LYS A 436 -5.04 -17.76 -13.49
N PHE A 437 -4.00 -16.97 -13.79
CA PHE A 437 -3.38 -16.05 -12.85
C PHE A 437 -4.40 -15.10 -12.23
N TRP A 438 -5.18 -14.40 -13.05
CA TRP A 438 -6.18 -13.43 -12.63
C TRP A 438 -7.30 -14.07 -11.78
N ALA A 439 -7.82 -15.21 -12.21
CA ALA A 439 -8.84 -15.92 -11.47
C ALA A 439 -8.32 -16.48 -10.13
N LEU A 440 -7.06 -16.93 -10.06
CA LEU A 440 -6.43 -17.36 -8.82
C LEU A 440 -6.23 -16.19 -7.86
N GLU A 441 -5.75 -15.01 -8.32
CA GLU A 441 -5.71 -13.81 -7.47
C GLU A 441 -7.09 -13.48 -6.91
N GLY A 442 -8.12 -13.57 -7.75
CA GLY A 442 -9.52 -13.46 -7.34
C GLY A 442 -9.88 -14.52 -6.30
N LEU A 443 -9.66 -15.81 -6.56
CA LEU A 443 -10.03 -16.94 -5.71
C LEU A 443 -9.42 -16.88 -4.32
N VAL A 444 -8.13 -16.57 -4.19
CA VAL A 444 -7.45 -16.42 -2.90
C VAL A 444 -7.61 -15.01 -2.31
N SER A 445 -8.33 -14.11 -2.98
CA SER A 445 -8.51 -12.71 -2.59
C SER A 445 -7.17 -12.01 -2.31
N PHE A 446 -6.21 -12.17 -3.22
CA PHE A 446 -4.89 -11.55 -3.12
C PHE A 446 -5.00 -10.06 -3.49
N TRP A 447 -5.34 -9.23 -2.49
CA TRP A 447 -5.61 -7.81 -2.70
C TRP A 447 -4.36 -6.99 -3.05
N ASP A 448 -3.16 -7.44 -2.66
CA ASP A 448 -1.89 -6.74 -2.94
C ASP A 448 -1.16 -7.29 -4.18
N GLY A 449 -1.87 -8.06 -5.02
CA GLY A 449 -1.38 -8.56 -6.30
C GLY A 449 -1.57 -7.56 -7.45
N TYR A 450 -1.35 -8.03 -8.67
CA TYR A 450 -1.52 -7.22 -9.88
C TYR A 450 -2.94 -6.69 -10.04
N SER A 451 -3.92 -7.58 -10.04
CA SER A 451 -5.32 -7.21 -10.27
C SER A 451 -5.96 -6.48 -9.09
N GLY A 452 -5.37 -6.61 -7.89
CA GLY A 452 -5.87 -5.99 -6.66
C GLY A 452 -5.25 -4.65 -6.30
N ASN A 453 -3.97 -4.43 -6.60
CA ASN A 453 -3.22 -3.23 -6.20
C ASN A 453 -2.07 -2.86 -7.15
N ARG A 454 -1.94 -3.51 -8.31
CA ARG A 454 -0.83 -3.26 -9.28
C ARG A 454 0.54 -3.44 -8.65
N ASN A 455 0.66 -4.41 -7.74
CA ASN A 455 1.85 -4.67 -6.93
C ASN A 455 2.14 -6.17 -6.88
N ASN A 456 3.28 -6.55 -6.36
CA ASN A 456 3.63 -7.93 -6.04
C ASN A 456 3.39 -8.93 -7.19
N PHE A 457 3.91 -8.63 -8.37
CA PHE A 457 3.85 -9.52 -9.52
C PHE A 457 5.15 -9.53 -10.30
N PHE A 458 5.37 -10.58 -11.07
CA PHE A 458 6.39 -10.65 -12.09
C PHE A 458 5.76 -10.82 -13.47
N VAL A 459 6.45 -10.33 -14.48
CA VAL A 459 6.11 -10.55 -15.89
C VAL A 459 7.32 -11.14 -16.60
N TYR A 460 7.14 -12.29 -17.25
CA TYR A 460 8.18 -12.96 -18.00
C TYR A 460 7.86 -13.00 -19.48
N LEU A 461 8.71 -12.38 -20.29
CA LEU A 461 8.66 -12.55 -21.74
C LEU A 461 9.29 -13.89 -22.08
N ASN A 462 8.47 -14.88 -22.42
CA ASN A 462 8.93 -16.20 -22.80
C ASN A 462 9.53 -16.16 -24.22
N PRO A 463 10.80 -16.52 -24.43
CA PRO A 463 11.44 -16.45 -25.74
C PRO A 463 10.92 -17.48 -26.76
N GLU A 464 10.17 -18.48 -26.33
CA GLU A 464 9.61 -19.52 -27.20
C GLU A 464 8.26 -19.11 -27.78
N THR A 465 7.45 -18.37 -27.02
CA THR A 465 6.10 -17.91 -27.45
C THR A 465 6.07 -16.43 -27.85
N ASP A 466 7.10 -15.68 -27.46
CA ASP A 466 7.20 -14.21 -27.57
C ASP A 466 6.07 -13.46 -26.85
N LYS A 467 5.49 -14.09 -25.78
CA LYS A 467 4.39 -13.56 -24.99
C LYS A 467 4.80 -13.34 -23.54
N LEU A 468 4.13 -12.40 -22.90
CA LEU A 468 4.25 -12.10 -21.47
C LEU A 468 3.40 -13.06 -20.64
N HIS A 469 3.99 -13.61 -19.59
CA HIS A 469 3.33 -14.45 -18.59
C HIS A 469 3.41 -13.79 -17.22
N PHE A 470 2.31 -13.75 -16.49
CA PHE A 470 2.23 -13.16 -15.17
C PHE A 470 2.46 -14.21 -14.08
N MET A 471 3.12 -13.81 -13.01
CA MET A 471 3.38 -14.67 -11.84
C MET A 471 3.16 -13.88 -10.55
N PRO A 472 2.56 -14.49 -9.50
CA PRO A 472 2.37 -13.83 -8.21
C PRO A 472 3.69 -13.70 -7.44
N TRP A 473 3.78 -12.66 -6.60
CA TRP A 473 4.88 -12.46 -5.68
C TRP A 473 4.39 -11.92 -4.34
N GLY A 474 5.08 -12.24 -3.22
CA GLY A 474 4.75 -11.66 -1.92
C GLY A 474 3.30 -11.90 -1.47
N THR A 475 2.80 -13.12 -1.58
CA THR A 475 1.40 -13.49 -1.38
C THR A 475 0.98 -13.60 0.10
N ASP A 476 1.70 -12.96 1.02
CA ASP A 476 1.36 -12.88 2.46
C ASP A 476 0.03 -12.15 2.75
N CYS A 477 -0.44 -11.36 1.80
CA CYS A 477 -1.73 -10.68 1.85
C CYS A 477 -2.88 -11.45 1.18
N ALA A 478 -2.69 -12.72 0.80
CA ALA A 478 -3.77 -13.60 0.32
C ALA A 478 -4.68 -14.07 1.47
N PHE A 479 -5.82 -14.66 1.13
CA PHE A 479 -6.84 -15.17 2.08
C PHE A 479 -7.41 -14.11 3.01
N GLN A 480 -7.43 -12.87 2.58
CA GLN A 480 -8.04 -11.75 3.30
C GLN A 480 -9.28 -11.26 2.56
N LYS A 481 -10.43 -11.28 3.23
CA LYS A 481 -11.72 -10.91 2.62
C LYS A 481 -11.73 -9.49 2.06
N TYR A 482 -11.07 -8.56 2.74
CA TYR A 482 -11.00 -7.14 2.38
C TYR A 482 -9.57 -6.65 2.40
N SER A 483 -9.26 -5.72 1.48
CA SER A 483 -8.00 -4.98 1.55
C SER A 483 -7.99 -4.05 2.76
N PRO A 484 -6.89 -3.98 3.52
CA PRO A 484 -6.71 -2.94 4.53
C PRO A 484 -6.57 -1.54 3.93
N LEU A 485 -6.39 -1.40 2.60
CA LEU A 485 -6.20 -0.14 1.89
C LEU A 485 -7.52 0.47 1.36
N GLY A 486 -8.67 0.08 1.90
CA GLY A 486 -9.94 0.76 1.61
C GLY A 486 -10.63 0.34 0.32
N VAL A 487 -10.53 -0.93 -0.08
CA VAL A 487 -11.36 -1.46 -1.17
C VAL A 487 -12.83 -1.35 -0.75
N ASP A 488 -13.64 -0.80 -1.63
CA ASP A 488 -15.08 -0.71 -1.43
C ASP A 488 -15.66 -2.09 -1.06
N ARG A 489 -16.33 -2.18 0.08
CA ARG A 489 -16.99 -3.41 0.55
C ARG A 489 -18.13 -3.86 -0.35
N ARG A 490 -18.62 -3.00 -1.24
CA ARG A 490 -19.62 -3.28 -2.26
C ARG A 490 -19.02 -3.89 -3.53
N SER A 491 -17.69 -3.88 -3.68
CA SER A 491 -17.01 -4.47 -4.83
C SER A 491 -17.25 -5.98 -4.92
N PRO A 492 -17.27 -6.55 -6.13
CA PRO A 492 -17.31 -7.99 -6.31
C PRO A 492 -16.20 -8.71 -5.56
N ARG A 493 -16.50 -9.90 -5.04
CA ARG A 493 -15.54 -10.70 -4.26
C ARG A 493 -14.80 -11.72 -5.10
N SER A 494 -15.42 -12.13 -6.20
CA SER A 494 -14.87 -13.14 -7.10
C SER A 494 -13.79 -12.60 -8.04
N VAL A 495 -13.74 -11.29 -8.26
CA VAL A 495 -12.84 -10.65 -9.24
C VAL A 495 -12.17 -9.42 -8.66
N ARG A 496 -10.99 -9.12 -9.19
CA ARG A 496 -10.26 -7.87 -8.94
C ARG A 496 -9.89 -7.25 -10.28
N THR A 497 -10.08 -5.93 -10.43
CA THR A 497 -9.88 -5.21 -11.70
C THR A 497 -9.22 -3.84 -11.50
N VAL A 498 -8.32 -3.72 -10.55
CA VAL A 498 -7.56 -2.48 -10.34
C VAL A 498 -6.43 -2.34 -11.36
N GLY A 499 -5.81 -3.45 -11.79
CA GLY A 499 -4.85 -3.46 -12.88
C GLY A 499 -5.52 -3.14 -14.23
N ILE A 500 -4.88 -2.31 -15.06
CA ILE A 500 -5.49 -1.81 -16.32
C ILE A 500 -5.87 -2.93 -17.30
N ILE A 501 -5.06 -3.98 -17.43
CA ILE A 501 -5.39 -5.12 -18.31
C ILE A 501 -6.65 -5.81 -17.79
N SER A 502 -6.70 -6.18 -16.52
CA SER A 502 -7.85 -6.84 -15.90
C SER A 502 -9.09 -5.94 -15.94
N HIS A 503 -8.92 -4.63 -15.77
CA HIS A 503 -10.03 -3.67 -15.86
C HIS A 503 -10.64 -3.65 -17.25
N ARG A 504 -9.83 -3.40 -18.29
CA ARG A 504 -10.33 -3.30 -19.68
C ARG A 504 -10.93 -4.61 -20.17
N LEU A 505 -10.29 -5.72 -19.86
CA LEU A 505 -10.83 -7.06 -20.17
C LEU A 505 -12.20 -7.27 -19.53
N TYR A 506 -12.35 -6.91 -18.25
CA TYR A 506 -13.60 -7.15 -17.51
C TYR A 506 -14.79 -6.35 -18.02
N GLN A 507 -14.59 -5.28 -18.79
CA GLN A 507 -15.68 -4.54 -19.44
C GLN A 507 -16.36 -5.38 -20.55
N LEU A 508 -15.67 -6.39 -21.11
CA LEU A 508 -16.17 -7.22 -22.19
C LEU A 508 -17.05 -8.37 -21.65
N PRO A 509 -18.30 -8.54 -22.11
CA PRO A 509 -19.18 -9.64 -21.69
C PRO A 509 -18.58 -11.02 -21.97
N SER A 510 -17.92 -11.21 -23.14
CA SER A 510 -17.20 -12.43 -23.51
C SER A 510 -16.14 -12.82 -22.48
N VAL A 511 -15.40 -11.84 -22.00
CA VAL A 511 -14.34 -12.02 -20.99
C VAL A 511 -14.93 -12.37 -19.64
N ARG A 512 -16.00 -11.68 -19.18
CA ARG A 512 -16.68 -12.02 -17.92
C ARG A 512 -17.18 -13.46 -17.93
N LYS A 513 -17.78 -13.91 -19.05
CA LYS A 513 -18.22 -15.30 -19.23
C LYS A 513 -17.05 -16.30 -19.15
N LYS A 514 -15.93 -16.00 -19.81
CA LYS A 514 -14.72 -16.85 -19.78
C LYS A 514 -14.07 -16.86 -18.40
N TYR A 515 -13.99 -15.69 -17.75
CA TYR A 515 -13.49 -15.58 -16.38
C TYR A 515 -14.33 -16.39 -15.40
N ALA A 516 -15.67 -16.29 -15.47
CA ALA A 516 -16.59 -17.09 -14.66
C ALA A 516 -16.39 -18.59 -14.89
N ALA A 517 -16.21 -19.03 -16.14
CA ALA A 517 -15.91 -20.43 -16.46
C ALA A 517 -14.57 -20.88 -15.86
N THR A 518 -13.51 -20.06 -15.97
CA THR A 518 -12.21 -20.34 -15.34
C THR A 518 -12.33 -20.44 -13.82
N MET A 519 -13.06 -19.53 -13.19
CA MET A 519 -13.29 -19.54 -11.74
C MET A 519 -14.08 -20.80 -11.31
N LYS A 520 -15.11 -21.23 -12.07
CA LYS A 520 -15.86 -22.46 -11.80
C LYS A 520 -14.96 -23.70 -11.87
N ALA A 521 -14.08 -23.76 -12.88
CA ALA A 521 -13.12 -24.86 -13.01
C ALA A 521 -12.15 -24.89 -11.81
N LEU A 522 -11.58 -23.76 -11.43
CA LEU A 522 -10.68 -23.66 -10.27
C LEU A 522 -11.37 -24.06 -8.96
N LEU A 523 -12.61 -23.64 -8.75
CA LEU A 523 -13.40 -24.06 -7.58
C LEU A 523 -13.67 -25.56 -7.56
N ALA A 524 -13.97 -26.16 -8.71
CA ALA A 524 -14.27 -27.59 -8.81
C ALA A 524 -13.02 -28.47 -8.64
N GLU A 525 -11.91 -28.08 -9.24
CA GLU A 525 -10.71 -28.92 -9.34
C GLU A 525 -9.71 -28.68 -8.20
N HIS A 526 -9.61 -27.43 -7.69
CA HIS A 526 -8.54 -27.04 -6.76
C HIS A 526 -9.02 -26.51 -5.41
N TRP A 527 -10.31 -26.10 -5.26
CA TRP A 527 -10.85 -25.59 -4.01
C TRP A 527 -11.62 -26.67 -3.21
N GLY A 528 -10.89 -27.64 -2.67
CA GLY A 528 -11.46 -28.65 -1.78
C GLY A 528 -11.37 -28.20 -0.31
N GLU A 529 -12.47 -27.67 0.25
CA GLU A 529 -12.50 -27.06 1.59
C GLU A 529 -11.94 -27.98 2.68
N GLN A 530 -12.36 -29.25 2.70
CA GLN A 530 -11.88 -30.23 3.68
C GLN A 530 -10.38 -30.46 3.57
N LYS A 531 -9.86 -30.57 2.34
CA LYS A 531 -8.44 -30.76 2.06
C LYS A 531 -7.63 -29.53 2.51
N LEU A 532 -8.12 -28.33 2.18
CA LEU A 532 -7.47 -27.07 2.55
C LEU A 532 -7.49 -26.85 4.07
N LEU A 533 -8.58 -27.18 4.76
CA LEU A 533 -8.68 -27.10 6.22
C LEU A 533 -7.72 -28.09 6.88
N ALA A 534 -7.72 -29.36 6.45
CA ALA A 534 -6.77 -30.37 6.94
C ALA A 534 -5.30 -29.94 6.75
N GLU A 535 -5.00 -29.29 5.63
CA GLU A 535 -3.67 -28.74 5.38
C GLU A 535 -3.32 -27.62 6.38
N THR A 536 -4.28 -26.75 6.74
CA THR A 536 -4.02 -25.72 7.78
C THR A 536 -3.75 -26.34 9.16
N GLU A 537 -4.43 -27.44 9.50
CA GLU A 537 -4.21 -28.17 10.74
C GLU A 537 -2.84 -28.87 10.76
N ARG A 538 -2.46 -29.47 9.64
CA ARG A 538 -1.13 -30.07 9.48
C ARG A 538 -0.01 -29.03 9.62
N LEU A 539 -0.18 -27.87 8.98
CA LEU A 539 0.78 -26.76 9.06
C LEU A 539 0.86 -26.19 10.48
N GLU A 540 -0.25 -26.00 11.17
CA GLU A 540 -0.27 -25.57 12.57
C GLU A 540 0.57 -26.51 13.44
N ALA A 541 0.29 -27.82 13.38
CA ALA A 541 1.04 -28.82 14.13
C ALA A 541 2.55 -28.81 13.81
N MET A 542 2.90 -28.58 12.54
CA MET A 542 4.30 -28.53 12.08
C MET A 542 5.01 -27.25 12.56
N LEU A 543 4.33 -26.09 12.56
CA LEU A 543 4.94 -24.79 12.84
C LEU A 543 5.03 -24.46 14.34
N ASP A 544 4.05 -24.88 15.14
CA ASP A 544 3.92 -24.53 16.54
C ASP A 544 5.19 -24.80 17.38
N PRO A 545 5.93 -25.92 17.23
CA PRO A 545 7.15 -26.17 17.99
C PRO A 545 8.24 -25.12 17.80
N TYR A 546 8.26 -24.43 16.66
CA TYR A 546 9.32 -23.49 16.26
C TYR A 546 8.97 -22.02 16.48
N LEU A 547 7.73 -21.71 16.92
CA LEU A 547 7.29 -20.34 17.13
C LEU A 547 8.14 -19.62 18.17
N SER A 548 8.61 -18.43 17.85
CA SER A 548 9.23 -17.55 18.84
C SER A 548 8.19 -17.07 19.89
N PRO A 549 8.60 -16.63 21.08
CA PRO A 549 7.69 -16.11 22.09
C PRO A 549 6.82 -14.95 21.59
N GLU A 550 7.34 -14.14 20.67
CA GLU A 550 6.61 -13.06 20.02
C GLU A 550 5.54 -13.60 19.07
N GLN A 551 5.90 -14.58 18.22
CA GLN A 551 4.95 -15.21 17.31
C GLN A 551 3.81 -15.91 18.04
N ARG A 552 4.06 -16.66 19.12
CA ARG A 552 3.01 -17.32 19.92
C ARG A 552 1.93 -16.36 20.41
N ARG A 553 2.27 -15.08 20.66
CA ARG A 553 1.30 -14.05 21.05
C ARG A 553 0.47 -13.52 19.88
N ARG A 554 0.99 -13.58 18.67
CA ARG A 554 0.42 -12.93 17.47
C ARG A 554 -0.25 -13.89 16.51
N VAL A 555 0.19 -15.16 16.46
CA VAL A 555 -0.33 -16.14 15.51
C VAL A 555 -1.80 -16.44 15.78
N ARG A 556 -2.59 -16.44 14.71
CA ARG A 556 -4.00 -16.75 14.67
C ARG A 556 -4.29 -17.56 13.42
N TYR A 557 -4.71 -18.82 13.55
CA TYR A 557 -4.99 -19.70 12.42
C TYR A 557 -6.44 -19.65 11.94
N GLU A 558 -7.36 -19.23 12.81
CA GLU A 558 -8.79 -19.21 12.49
C GLU A 558 -9.18 -18.28 11.32
N PRO A 559 -8.56 -17.12 11.08
CA PRO A 559 -8.89 -16.26 9.96
C PRO A 559 -8.79 -16.96 8.60
N ILE A 560 -7.71 -17.71 8.33
CA ILE A 560 -7.56 -18.44 7.06
C ILE A 560 -8.58 -19.57 6.96
N ARG A 561 -8.87 -20.30 8.05
CA ARG A 561 -9.88 -21.36 8.09
C ARG A 561 -11.27 -20.83 7.80
N GLN A 562 -11.61 -19.69 8.40
CA GLN A 562 -12.88 -19.01 8.16
C GLN A 562 -13.01 -18.54 6.69
N PHE A 563 -11.93 -18.00 6.15
CA PHE A 563 -11.89 -17.64 4.73
C PHE A 563 -12.15 -18.87 3.83
N ILE A 564 -11.46 -19.99 4.09
CA ILE A 564 -11.62 -21.23 3.31
C ILE A 564 -13.07 -21.72 3.36
N ARG A 565 -13.70 -21.77 4.55
CA ARG A 565 -15.10 -22.24 4.72
C ARG A 565 -16.10 -21.39 3.96
N ASN A 566 -15.88 -20.08 3.87
CA ASN A 566 -16.85 -19.15 3.30
C ASN A 566 -16.62 -18.88 1.80
N ARG A 567 -15.41 -19.17 1.30
CA ARG A 567 -14.97 -18.65 0.00
C ARG A 567 -15.80 -19.13 -1.17
N ARG A 568 -16.13 -20.44 -1.23
CA ARG A 568 -16.98 -20.99 -2.30
C ARG A 568 -18.31 -20.25 -2.40
N ALA A 569 -19.02 -20.10 -1.29
CA ALA A 569 -20.32 -19.41 -1.25
C ALA A 569 -20.22 -17.93 -1.65
N ASP A 570 -19.14 -17.25 -1.24
CA ASP A 570 -18.89 -15.85 -1.62
C ASP A 570 -18.68 -15.71 -3.13
N VAL A 571 -17.97 -16.65 -3.77
CA VAL A 571 -17.67 -16.62 -5.21
C VAL A 571 -18.85 -17.11 -6.05
N GLU A 572 -19.46 -18.24 -5.71
CA GLU A 572 -20.56 -18.86 -6.48
C GLU A 572 -21.78 -17.94 -6.58
N ARG A 573 -22.03 -17.10 -5.58
CA ARG A 573 -23.11 -16.10 -5.61
C ARG A 573 -22.96 -15.14 -6.79
N GLU A 574 -21.73 -14.83 -7.20
CA GLU A 574 -21.44 -13.86 -8.25
C GLU A 574 -21.27 -14.51 -9.63
N ILE A 575 -20.66 -15.71 -9.69
CA ILE A 575 -20.35 -16.36 -10.98
C ILE A 575 -21.48 -17.25 -11.53
N ASN A 576 -22.53 -17.51 -10.75
CA ASN A 576 -23.67 -18.34 -11.17
C ASN A 576 -24.87 -17.53 -11.69
N GLY A 577 -24.77 -16.19 -11.72
CA GLY A 577 -25.75 -15.31 -12.35
C GLY A 577 -25.67 -15.33 -13.89
N ASP A 578 -26.59 -14.65 -14.56
CA ASP A 578 -26.62 -14.49 -16.01
C ASP A 578 -25.40 -13.73 -16.52
N ASP A 579 -24.92 -12.76 -15.75
CA ASP A 579 -23.63 -12.07 -15.93
C ASP A 579 -22.96 -11.83 -14.58
N MET A 580 -21.64 -11.66 -14.58
CA MET A 580 -20.90 -11.30 -13.39
C MET A 580 -21.14 -9.82 -12.99
N PRO A 581 -21.15 -9.50 -11.70
CA PRO A 581 -21.35 -8.12 -11.26
C PRO A 581 -20.24 -7.21 -11.81
N LEU A 582 -20.62 -6.03 -12.31
CA LEU A 582 -19.66 -5.05 -12.80
C LEU A 582 -18.76 -4.52 -11.66
N TRP A 583 -17.52 -4.29 -11.99
CA TRP A 583 -16.58 -3.61 -11.10
C TRP A 583 -16.51 -2.13 -11.47
N ASN A 584 -16.99 -1.26 -10.57
CA ASN A 584 -17.14 0.17 -10.80
C ASN A 584 -15.88 1.00 -10.48
N SER A 585 -14.70 0.37 -10.36
CA SER A 585 -13.46 1.13 -10.21
C SER A 585 -13.05 1.77 -11.54
N THR A 586 -12.67 3.04 -11.49
CA THR A 586 -12.05 3.70 -12.65
C THR A 586 -10.57 3.34 -12.68
N PRO A 587 -10.03 2.95 -13.84
CA PRO A 587 -8.60 2.67 -13.95
C PRO A 587 -7.82 3.99 -13.87
N GLU A 588 -7.00 4.13 -12.84
CA GLU A 588 -6.09 5.26 -12.67
C GLU A 588 -4.64 4.76 -12.68
N PRO A 589 -3.69 5.56 -13.18
CA PRO A 589 -2.26 5.23 -12.99
C PRO A 589 -1.93 5.06 -11.51
N PRO A 590 -0.83 4.34 -11.18
CA PRO A 590 -0.39 4.27 -9.79
C PRO A 590 -0.20 5.66 -9.17
N PRO A 591 -0.53 5.87 -7.88
CA PRO A 591 -0.54 7.19 -7.27
C PRO A 591 0.88 7.80 -7.19
N ILE A 592 1.00 9.10 -7.50
CA ILE A 592 2.24 9.88 -7.40
C ILE A 592 1.98 11.10 -6.51
N ILE A 593 2.82 11.30 -5.50
CA ILE A 593 2.76 12.49 -4.64
C ILE A 593 3.44 13.65 -5.37
N GLY A 594 2.76 14.79 -5.52
CA GLY A 594 3.31 16.03 -6.09
C GLY A 594 3.18 16.17 -7.60
N GLY A 595 2.53 15.24 -8.30
CA GLY A 595 2.28 15.35 -9.74
C GLY A 595 1.00 16.10 -10.07
N ARG A 596 1.02 17.41 -9.95
CA ARG A 596 0.33 18.47 -10.72
C ARG A 596 0.45 19.81 -9.99
N PRO A 597 1.36 20.71 -10.42
CA PRO A 597 1.51 22.03 -9.78
C PRO A 597 0.40 23.04 -10.12
N ASN A 598 -0.59 22.74 -10.99
CA ASN A 598 -1.45 23.77 -11.58
C ASN A 598 -2.92 23.77 -11.17
N GLU A 599 -3.39 22.92 -10.24
CA GLU A 599 -4.82 22.93 -9.89
C GLU A 599 -5.16 23.22 -8.41
N ARG A 600 -4.17 23.64 -7.58
CA ARG A 600 -4.44 24.04 -6.18
C ARG A 600 -3.95 25.44 -5.83
N ARG A 601 -4.33 26.44 -6.63
CA ARG A 601 -4.28 27.85 -6.19
C ARG A 601 -5.60 28.54 -6.51
N GLY A 602 -6.51 28.53 -5.55
CA GLY A 602 -7.73 29.31 -5.62
C GLY A 602 -8.77 28.91 -4.59
N ARG A 603 -8.48 28.98 -3.29
CA ARG A 603 -9.52 29.08 -2.27
C ARG A 603 -8.96 29.79 -1.05
N ARG A 604 -9.07 31.10 -1.06
CA ARG A 604 -9.16 31.94 0.13
C ARG A 604 -10.29 32.91 -0.10
N GLY A 605 -11.29 32.87 0.75
CA GLY A 605 -12.32 33.90 0.86
C GLY A 605 -13.71 33.31 0.97
N ASP A 606 -14.29 33.59 2.12
CA ASP A 606 -15.72 33.58 2.47
C ASP A 606 -16.25 32.36 3.23
N ASN A 607 -15.94 32.40 4.52
CA ASN A 607 -16.71 31.72 5.57
C ASN A 607 -17.41 32.78 6.43
N GLU A 608 -18.51 33.31 5.98
CA GLU A 608 -19.51 33.93 6.86
C GLU A 608 -20.90 33.70 6.29
N ARG A 609 -21.60 32.73 6.83
CA ARG A 609 -23.04 32.55 6.99
C ARG A 609 -23.45 31.07 6.90
N ARG A 610 -23.36 30.38 8.02
CA ARG A 610 -24.25 29.23 8.24
C ARG A 610 -24.86 29.33 9.62
N GLY A 611 -26.07 29.88 9.63
CA GLY A 611 -26.99 29.81 10.73
C GLY A 611 -27.61 28.44 10.84
N ARG A 612 -27.87 28.06 12.08
CA ARG A 612 -28.70 26.97 12.60
C ARG A 612 -29.49 26.18 11.56
N ARG A 613 -29.21 24.87 11.48
CA ARG A 613 -30.19 23.90 10.97
C ARG A 613 -30.64 23.00 12.12
N ASP A 614 -31.98 22.85 12.13
CA ASP A 614 -32.73 22.00 13.04
C ASP A 614 -32.32 20.51 12.95
N GLU A 615 -32.40 19.84 14.11
CA GLU A 615 -32.34 18.39 14.23
C GLU A 615 -33.66 17.78 13.70
N GLY A 616 -33.69 17.44 12.43
CA GLY A 616 -34.80 16.70 11.84
C GLY A 616 -34.36 15.99 10.55
N GLU A 617 -34.47 14.67 10.59
CA GLU A 617 -34.38 13.72 9.48
C GLU A 617 -32.97 13.46 8.92
N ARG A 618 -32.28 12.49 9.55
CA ARG A 618 -31.17 11.77 8.94
C ARG A 618 -31.75 10.77 7.94
N GLY A 619 -31.45 11.00 6.66
CA GLY A 619 -31.64 10.01 5.60
C GLY A 619 -30.97 8.68 5.96
N GLU A 620 -31.54 7.57 5.53
CA GLU A 620 -31.11 6.21 5.83
C GLU A 620 -29.65 6.02 5.41
N ARG A 621 -28.74 6.04 6.37
CA ARG A 621 -27.37 5.56 6.19
C ARG A 621 -27.41 4.06 5.91
N ALA A 622 -26.52 3.59 5.03
CA ALA A 622 -26.31 2.17 4.83
C ALA A 622 -26.16 1.50 6.20
N LYS A 623 -26.99 0.48 6.51
CA LYS A 623 -26.99 -0.18 7.81
C LYS A 623 -25.63 -0.78 8.09
N ALA A 624 -25.06 -0.50 9.26
CA ALA A 624 -23.85 -1.10 9.75
C ALA A 624 -23.90 -2.64 9.60
N THR A 625 -22.84 -3.22 9.08
CA THR A 625 -22.80 -4.65 8.72
C THR A 625 -22.13 -5.51 9.79
N SER A 626 -21.50 -4.88 10.79
CA SER A 626 -20.80 -5.57 11.89
C SER A 626 -20.98 -4.84 13.22
N PHE A 627 -20.71 -5.53 14.34
CA PHE A 627 -20.66 -4.93 15.67
C PHE A 627 -19.72 -3.70 15.73
N PHE A 628 -18.58 -3.81 15.08
CA PHE A 628 -17.57 -2.75 15.04
C PHE A 628 -17.99 -1.55 14.19
N ASP A 629 -18.65 -1.79 13.05
CA ASP A 629 -19.21 -0.71 12.25
C ASP A 629 -20.35 -0.01 12.99
N ALA A 630 -21.21 -0.76 13.65
CA ALA A 630 -22.27 -0.20 14.49
C ALA A 630 -21.71 0.69 15.62
N ALA A 631 -20.64 0.26 16.28
CA ALA A 631 -19.95 1.06 17.29
C ALA A 631 -19.31 2.32 16.71
N LYS A 632 -18.66 2.21 15.55
CA LYS A 632 -18.04 3.32 14.79
C LYS A 632 -19.09 4.36 14.34
N GLU A 633 -20.26 3.92 13.89
CA GLU A 633 -21.34 4.79 13.41
C GLU A 633 -22.25 5.32 14.54
N GLY A 634 -22.11 4.76 15.74
CA GLY A 634 -22.93 5.13 16.90
C GLY A 634 -24.34 4.53 16.86
N ASP A 635 -24.54 3.40 16.19
CA ASP A 635 -25.82 2.68 16.15
C ASP A 635 -26.03 1.84 17.40
N PHE A 636 -26.66 2.45 18.41
CA PHE A 636 -26.94 1.79 19.69
C PHE A 636 -27.86 0.57 19.56
N LYS A 637 -28.80 0.61 18.64
CA LYS A 637 -29.74 -0.49 18.45
C LYS A 637 -29.01 -1.72 17.96
N LEU A 638 -28.21 -1.56 16.95
CA LEU A 638 -27.48 -2.67 16.35
C LEU A 638 -26.37 -3.20 17.26
N VAL A 639 -25.67 -2.32 18.02
CA VAL A 639 -24.69 -2.73 19.03
C VAL A 639 -25.38 -3.60 20.11
N LYS A 640 -26.54 -3.19 20.61
CA LYS A 640 -27.32 -3.99 21.60
C LYS A 640 -27.76 -5.33 21.03
N GLU A 641 -28.18 -5.37 19.76
CA GLU A 641 -28.56 -6.62 19.09
C GLU A 641 -27.38 -7.60 18.97
N TYR A 642 -26.16 -7.10 18.69
CA TYR A 642 -24.96 -7.94 18.65
C TYR A 642 -24.56 -8.46 20.04
N LEU A 643 -24.58 -7.61 21.05
CA LEU A 643 -24.30 -8.01 22.43
C LEU A 643 -25.32 -9.06 22.92
N ALA A 644 -26.60 -8.89 22.61
CA ALA A 644 -27.65 -9.86 22.95
C ALA A 644 -27.47 -11.20 22.18
N LYS A 645 -26.80 -11.23 21.05
CA LYS A 645 -26.41 -12.44 20.31
C LYS A 645 -25.12 -13.09 20.79
N GLY A 646 -24.53 -12.59 21.89
CA GLY A 646 -23.33 -13.17 22.50
C GLY A 646 -22.00 -12.67 21.92
N VAL A 647 -21.99 -11.52 21.23
CA VAL A 647 -20.73 -10.86 20.87
C VAL A 647 -20.13 -10.25 22.12
N GLU A 648 -18.89 -10.60 22.44
CA GLU A 648 -18.18 -10.05 23.60
C GLU A 648 -17.71 -8.61 23.30
N VAL A 649 -17.99 -7.67 24.21
CA VAL A 649 -17.72 -6.23 24.03
C VAL A 649 -16.22 -5.92 23.80
N ASN A 650 -15.34 -6.81 24.29
CA ASN A 650 -13.88 -6.68 24.20
C ASN A 650 -13.24 -7.51 23.09
N ASP A 651 -14.02 -8.23 22.30
CA ASP A 651 -13.47 -8.96 21.16
C ASP A 651 -12.84 -7.99 20.17
N PRO A 652 -11.67 -8.32 19.61
CA PRO A 652 -11.07 -7.52 18.56
C PRO A 652 -11.78 -7.77 17.23
N ASP A 653 -11.81 -6.76 16.37
CA ASP A 653 -12.16 -6.95 14.97
C ASP A 653 -11.03 -7.72 14.22
N GLU A 654 -11.26 -8.04 12.97
CA GLU A 654 -10.31 -8.75 12.11
C GLU A 654 -8.94 -8.03 11.97
N ARG A 655 -8.85 -6.76 12.35
CA ARG A 655 -7.64 -5.92 12.33
C ARG A 655 -7.00 -5.74 13.72
N GLY A 656 -7.57 -6.37 14.74
CA GLY A 656 -7.17 -6.18 16.13
C GLY A 656 -7.66 -4.86 16.74
N GLY A 657 -8.61 -4.17 16.10
CA GLY A 657 -9.29 -3.00 16.63
C GLY A 657 -10.42 -3.41 17.61
N SER A 658 -10.73 -2.57 18.58
CA SER A 658 -11.84 -2.77 19.50
C SER A 658 -13.03 -1.86 19.17
N ALA A 659 -14.23 -2.29 19.50
CA ALA A 659 -15.44 -1.48 19.31
C ALA A 659 -15.32 -0.11 20.00
N ILE A 660 -14.83 -0.07 21.23
CA ILE A 660 -14.59 1.18 21.96
C ILE A 660 -13.49 2.03 21.32
N GLY A 661 -12.46 1.42 20.75
CA GLY A 661 -11.41 2.12 20.03
C GLY A 661 -11.92 2.81 18.77
N LEU A 662 -12.73 2.11 17.97
CA LEU A 662 -13.33 2.66 16.75
C LEU A 662 -14.38 3.74 17.07
N ALA A 663 -15.22 3.55 18.07
CA ALA A 663 -16.16 4.56 18.56
C ALA A 663 -15.44 5.83 19.06
N ALA A 664 -14.34 5.65 19.81
CA ALA A 664 -13.55 6.76 20.34
C ALA A 664 -12.87 7.57 19.23
N LEU A 665 -12.30 6.89 18.26
CA LEU A 665 -11.65 7.50 17.10
C LEU A 665 -12.66 8.21 16.18
N ALA A 666 -13.84 7.63 15.97
CA ALA A 666 -14.93 8.25 15.20
C ALA A 666 -15.66 9.40 15.95
N GLY A 667 -15.30 9.67 17.21
CA GLY A 667 -15.90 10.73 18.01
C GLY A 667 -17.31 10.43 18.52
N GLN A 668 -17.72 9.16 18.50
CA GLN A 668 -19.01 8.69 19.00
C GLN A 668 -19.00 8.64 20.55
N SER A 669 -18.88 9.79 21.18
CA SER A 669 -18.68 9.91 22.64
C SER A 669 -19.77 9.23 23.47
N LYS A 670 -21.04 9.31 23.07
CA LYS A 670 -22.13 8.59 23.72
C LYS A 670 -21.98 7.07 23.61
N MET A 671 -21.54 6.57 22.45
CA MET A 671 -21.26 5.15 22.24
C MET A 671 -20.06 4.67 23.07
N VAL A 672 -19.03 5.51 23.18
CA VAL A 672 -17.89 5.22 24.10
C VAL A 672 -18.40 5.03 25.53
N GLY A 673 -19.25 5.93 26.02
CA GLY A 673 -19.86 5.80 27.34
C GLY A 673 -20.68 4.53 27.50
N PHE A 674 -21.53 4.23 26.55
CA PHE A 674 -22.35 3.01 26.52
C PHE A 674 -21.49 1.73 26.53
N LEU A 675 -20.47 1.65 25.67
CA LEU A 675 -19.58 0.48 25.65
C LEU A 675 -18.82 0.29 26.98
N ILE A 676 -18.48 1.39 27.69
CA ILE A 676 -17.90 1.32 29.03
C ILE A 676 -18.91 0.74 30.05
N GLU A 677 -20.17 1.15 29.98
CA GLU A 677 -21.26 0.60 30.81
C GLU A 677 -21.46 -0.89 30.56
N GLU A 678 -21.29 -1.35 29.31
CA GLU A 678 -21.34 -2.77 28.90
C GLU A 678 -20.03 -3.54 29.18
N GLY A 679 -19.07 -2.94 29.90
CA GLY A 679 -17.85 -3.61 30.34
C GLY A 679 -16.66 -3.54 29.38
N ALA A 680 -16.67 -2.60 28.43
CA ALA A 680 -15.51 -2.42 27.54
C ALA A 680 -14.26 -1.98 28.30
N ASN A 681 -13.15 -2.63 28.02
CA ASN A 681 -11.84 -2.29 28.58
C ASN A 681 -11.30 -0.99 27.93
N VAL A 682 -11.33 0.11 28.68
CA VAL A 682 -10.86 1.43 28.23
C VAL A 682 -9.37 1.48 27.87
N ASN A 683 -8.60 0.48 28.30
CA ASN A 683 -7.15 0.35 28.02
C ASN A 683 -6.83 -0.80 27.06
N ILE A 684 -7.81 -1.33 26.35
CA ILE A 684 -7.59 -2.38 25.35
C ILE A 684 -6.63 -1.87 24.28
N ALA A 685 -5.59 -2.67 24.00
CA ALA A 685 -4.59 -2.30 23.00
C ALA A 685 -4.95 -2.90 21.64
N SER A 686 -4.91 -2.09 20.60
CA SER A 686 -4.99 -2.50 19.21
C SER A 686 -3.71 -3.22 18.73
N GLY A 687 -3.71 -3.72 17.52
CA GLY A 687 -2.57 -4.44 16.93
C GLY A 687 -1.24 -3.68 16.91
N ASP A 688 -1.27 -2.35 16.90
CA ASP A 688 -0.09 -1.47 17.02
C ASP A 688 0.23 -1.06 18.48
N GLY A 689 -0.52 -1.56 19.44
CA GLY A 689 -0.40 -1.22 20.87
C GLY A 689 -1.11 0.09 21.25
N GLY A 690 -1.77 0.76 20.31
CA GLY A 690 -2.56 1.97 20.57
C GLY A 690 -3.81 1.64 21.42
N THR A 691 -4.15 2.51 22.37
CA THR A 691 -5.39 2.40 23.16
C THR A 691 -6.49 3.27 22.57
N PRO A 692 -7.78 3.12 22.97
CA PRO A 692 -8.85 4.04 22.58
C PRO A 692 -8.49 5.52 22.78
N LEU A 693 -7.71 5.82 23.82
CA LEU A 693 -7.25 7.18 24.12
C LEU A 693 -6.25 7.72 23.07
N HIS A 694 -5.38 6.87 22.50
CA HIS A 694 -4.52 7.26 21.37
C HIS A 694 -5.33 7.66 20.15
N GLY A 695 -6.33 6.84 19.78
CA GLY A 695 -7.19 7.12 18.62
C GLY A 695 -8.01 8.40 18.80
N ALA A 696 -8.65 8.57 19.94
CA ALA A 696 -9.42 9.79 20.26
C ALA A 696 -8.52 11.05 20.28
N ALA A 697 -7.30 10.93 20.81
CA ALA A 697 -6.33 12.02 20.85
C ALA A 697 -5.85 12.38 19.43
N PHE A 698 -5.57 11.39 18.60
CA PHE A 698 -5.11 11.57 17.23
C PHE A 698 -6.10 12.37 16.36
N LEU A 699 -7.40 12.08 16.41
CA LEU A 699 -8.43 12.83 15.69
C LEU A 699 -9.04 14.01 16.48
N GLY A 700 -8.48 14.34 17.65
CA GLY A 700 -8.91 15.49 18.44
C GLY A 700 -10.33 15.37 19.02
N GLN A 701 -10.77 14.18 19.35
CA GLN A 701 -12.12 13.88 19.84
C GLN A 701 -12.28 14.21 21.34
N VAL A 702 -12.40 15.48 21.67
CA VAL A 702 -12.35 16.04 23.03
C VAL A 702 -13.28 15.32 24.00
N GLU A 703 -14.54 15.10 23.63
CA GLU A 703 -15.53 14.48 24.53
C GLU A 703 -15.24 13.00 24.76
N SER A 704 -14.79 12.25 23.72
CA SER A 704 -14.33 10.87 23.89
C SER A 704 -13.12 10.77 24.82
N VAL A 705 -12.16 11.71 24.70
CA VAL A 705 -10.99 11.80 25.58
C VAL A 705 -11.41 12.02 27.03
N LYS A 706 -12.34 12.95 27.33
CA LYS A 706 -12.85 13.20 28.67
C LYS A 706 -13.49 11.97 29.29
N ILE A 707 -14.33 11.27 28.53
CA ILE A 707 -15.03 10.07 28.96
C ILE A 707 -14.02 8.96 29.29
N LEU A 708 -13.06 8.72 28.38
CA LEU A 708 -12.03 7.70 28.56
C LEU A 708 -11.14 7.97 29.79
N ILE A 709 -10.70 9.22 30.00
CA ILE A 709 -9.91 9.60 31.18
C ILE A 709 -10.73 9.38 32.46
N LYS A 710 -12.00 9.85 32.50
CA LYS A 710 -12.90 9.66 33.64
C LYS A 710 -13.11 8.17 33.94
N ALA A 711 -13.09 7.32 32.93
CA ALA A 711 -13.23 5.86 33.10
C ALA A 711 -11.91 5.14 33.39
N GLY A 712 -10.83 5.84 33.70
CA GLY A 712 -9.56 5.25 34.09
C GLY A 712 -8.62 4.86 32.93
N ALA A 713 -8.75 5.51 31.78
CA ALA A 713 -7.78 5.34 30.68
C ALA A 713 -6.38 5.79 31.12
N LYS A 714 -5.36 4.96 30.82
CA LYS A 714 -3.96 5.23 31.16
C LYS A 714 -3.42 6.34 30.24
N VAL A 715 -3.35 7.58 30.74
CA VAL A 715 -2.94 8.77 29.98
C VAL A 715 -1.50 8.69 29.46
N ASN A 716 -0.67 7.84 30.06
CA ASN A 716 0.72 7.57 29.69
C ASN A 716 0.91 6.15 29.10
N ALA A 717 -0.15 5.50 28.60
CA ALA A 717 0.00 4.25 27.85
C ALA A 717 0.91 4.48 26.64
N GLN A 718 1.80 3.53 26.36
CA GLN A 718 2.70 3.61 25.20
C GLN A 718 2.30 2.58 24.15
N ASN A 719 2.19 3.00 22.89
CA ASN A 719 2.04 2.10 21.74
C ASN A 719 3.36 1.39 21.39
N GLN A 720 3.41 0.57 20.34
CA GLN A 720 4.63 -0.14 19.93
C GLN A 720 5.76 0.81 19.48
N ARG A 721 5.45 2.06 19.10
CA ARG A 721 6.44 3.10 18.78
C ARG A 721 6.92 3.89 19.99
N LYS A 722 6.48 3.51 21.19
CA LYS A 722 6.73 4.24 22.45
C LYS A 722 6.08 5.63 22.52
N GLU A 723 5.10 5.89 21.66
CA GLU A 723 4.30 7.11 21.64
C GLU A 723 3.18 6.99 22.68
N THR A 724 2.86 8.10 23.36
CA THR A 724 1.72 8.22 24.27
C THR A 724 0.54 8.92 23.57
N PRO A 725 -0.67 8.92 24.15
CA PRO A 725 -1.78 9.72 23.64
C PRO A 725 -1.43 11.21 23.44
N LEU A 726 -0.54 11.74 24.27
CA LEU A 726 -0.04 13.12 24.14
C LEU A 726 0.82 13.30 22.87
N ASP A 727 1.64 12.32 22.52
CA ASP A 727 2.39 12.33 21.27
C ASP A 727 1.45 12.24 20.05
N SER A 728 0.41 11.41 20.13
CA SER A 728 -0.57 11.23 19.05
C SER A 728 -1.31 12.52 18.67
N CYS A 729 -1.55 13.44 19.63
CA CYS A 729 -2.23 14.72 19.34
C CYS A 729 -1.27 15.90 19.13
N SER A 730 0.03 15.72 19.31
CA SER A 730 1.02 16.79 19.23
C SER A 730 1.41 17.13 17.80
N GLY A 731 1.71 18.42 17.57
CA GLY A 731 2.14 18.91 16.26
C GLY A 731 1.00 18.92 15.21
N TRP A 732 0.99 19.97 14.40
CA TRP A 732 0.10 20.08 13.24
C TRP A 732 0.87 20.72 12.08
N ASN A 733 1.04 19.97 11.01
CA ASN A 733 1.64 20.41 9.77
C ASN A 733 0.90 19.74 8.60
N ASP A 734 1.29 20.02 7.38
CA ASP A 734 0.64 19.45 6.17
C ASP A 734 0.75 17.91 6.13
N GLU A 735 1.83 17.34 6.68
CA GLU A 735 2.00 15.89 6.81
C GLU A 735 1.00 15.29 7.80
N THR A 736 0.82 15.90 8.96
CA THR A 736 -0.19 15.48 9.95
C THR A 736 -1.61 15.60 9.38
N LYS A 737 -1.89 16.68 8.63
CA LYS A 737 -3.15 16.87 7.93
C LYS A 737 -3.40 15.74 6.94
N GLY A 738 -2.44 15.46 6.05
CA GLY A 738 -2.54 14.38 5.08
C GLY A 738 -2.72 13.01 5.74
N PHE A 739 -2.09 12.78 6.89
CA PHE A 739 -2.24 11.54 7.63
C PHE A 739 -3.63 11.42 8.30
N VAL A 740 -4.19 12.50 8.80
CA VAL A 740 -5.59 12.56 9.30
C VAL A 740 -6.57 12.25 8.18
N GLU A 741 -6.41 12.87 7.01
CA GLU A 741 -7.23 12.61 5.82
C GLU A 741 -7.11 11.13 5.36
N LEU A 742 -5.90 10.60 5.32
CA LEU A 742 -5.64 9.20 4.94
C LEU A 742 -6.31 8.22 5.90
N ILE A 743 -6.11 8.38 7.22
CA ILE A 743 -6.70 7.49 8.24
C ILE A 743 -8.22 7.60 8.24
N SER A 744 -8.76 8.80 8.04
CA SER A 744 -10.21 9.03 7.97
C SER A 744 -10.82 8.29 6.77
N GLY A 745 -10.20 8.40 5.60
CA GLY A 745 -10.60 7.66 4.40
C GLY A 745 -10.46 6.15 4.57
N PHE A 746 -9.34 5.71 5.16
CA PHE A 746 -9.06 4.30 5.42
C PHE A 746 -10.09 3.63 6.35
N LEU A 747 -10.53 4.35 7.39
CA LEU A 747 -11.50 3.86 8.36
C LEU A 747 -12.94 4.23 8.00
N GLN A 748 -13.14 4.93 6.88
CA GLN A 748 -14.44 5.46 6.47
C GLN A 748 -15.09 6.27 7.60
N ILE A 749 -14.32 7.18 8.20
CA ILE A 749 -14.77 8.11 9.23
C ILE A 749 -14.79 9.49 8.61
N GLU A 750 -15.94 10.15 8.61
CA GLU A 750 -16.05 11.53 8.17
C GLU A 750 -15.37 12.47 9.17
N VAL A 751 -14.28 13.13 8.78
CA VAL A 751 -13.49 14.01 9.64
C VAL A 751 -13.38 15.41 9.02
N ASP A 752 -13.93 16.38 9.73
CA ASP A 752 -13.64 17.79 9.47
C ASP A 752 -12.21 18.10 9.97
N VAL A 753 -11.30 18.34 9.03
CA VAL A 753 -9.87 18.51 9.26
C VAL A 753 -9.57 19.71 10.17
N GLU A 754 -10.29 20.84 10.00
CA GLU A 754 -10.08 22.02 10.85
C GLU A 754 -10.63 21.79 12.26
N LYS A 755 -11.74 21.06 12.38
CA LYS A 755 -12.27 20.64 13.68
C LYS A 755 -11.34 19.66 14.39
N ALA A 756 -10.73 18.72 13.65
CA ALA A 756 -9.73 17.83 14.20
C ALA A 756 -8.50 18.60 14.70
N ARG A 757 -8.01 19.56 13.92
CA ARG A 757 -6.91 20.46 14.32
C ARG A 757 -7.21 21.21 15.62
N ALA A 758 -8.36 21.87 15.68
CA ALA A 758 -8.78 22.60 16.87
C ALA A 758 -9.01 21.68 18.07
N GLY A 759 -9.53 20.47 17.83
CA GLY A 759 -9.75 19.44 18.83
C GLY A 759 -8.44 18.93 19.41
N ARG A 760 -7.41 18.67 18.60
CA ARG A 760 -6.08 18.20 19.03
C ARG A 760 -5.44 19.17 20.03
N LEU A 761 -5.52 20.47 19.79
CA LEU A 761 -5.01 21.49 20.74
C LEU A 761 -5.70 21.42 22.10
N LYS A 762 -7.03 21.25 22.11
CA LYS A 762 -7.80 21.08 23.35
C LYS A 762 -7.47 19.77 24.07
N VAL A 763 -7.32 18.68 23.30
CA VAL A 763 -6.93 17.38 23.82
C VAL A 763 -5.52 17.40 24.41
N GLU A 764 -4.57 18.08 23.77
CA GLU A 764 -3.21 18.24 24.27
C GLU A 764 -3.21 18.92 25.65
N THR A 765 -4.00 20.01 25.80
CA THR A 765 -4.17 20.69 27.07
C THR A 765 -4.79 19.76 28.13
N LEU A 766 -5.89 19.10 27.79
CA LEU A 766 -6.60 18.19 28.69
C LEU A 766 -5.74 17.00 29.16
N LEU A 767 -4.94 16.42 28.26
CA LEU A 767 -4.03 15.33 28.60
C LEU A 767 -2.93 15.81 29.56
N LYS A 768 -2.34 17.00 29.33
CA LYS A 768 -1.32 17.59 30.22
C LYS A 768 -1.88 17.89 31.61
N GLU A 769 -3.09 18.41 31.71
CA GLU A 769 -3.80 18.66 32.97
C GLU A 769 -4.04 17.36 33.77
N ASN A 770 -4.14 16.21 33.08
CA ASN A 770 -4.29 14.88 33.69
C ASN A 770 -2.94 14.14 33.84
N GLY A 771 -1.82 14.84 33.79
CA GLY A 771 -0.49 14.26 34.05
C GLY A 771 0.09 13.43 32.88
N ALA A 772 -0.41 13.64 31.68
CA ALA A 772 0.17 12.98 30.50
C ALA A 772 1.57 13.53 30.22
N LYS A 773 2.49 12.62 29.90
CA LYS A 773 3.87 12.89 29.48
C LYS A 773 4.07 12.34 28.07
N ARG A 774 4.99 12.90 27.34
CA ARG A 774 5.40 12.32 26.05
C ARG A 774 6.19 11.04 26.24
N GLY A 775 6.19 10.16 25.27
CA GLY A 775 6.96 8.93 25.29
C GLY A 775 8.45 9.18 25.52
N ALA A 776 9.01 10.25 24.91
CA ALA A 776 10.36 10.69 25.15
C ALA A 776 10.63 11.13 26.62
N GLU A 777 9.63 11.75 27.29
CA GLU A 777 9.73 12.12 28.72
C GLU A 777 9.65 10.91 29.64
N LEU A 778 8.88 9.88 29.25
CA LEU A 778 8.78 8.61 29.99
C LEU A 778 10.01 7.73 29.78
N ALA A 779 10.63 7.77 28.60
CA ALA A 779 11.88 7.08 28.29
C ALA A 779 13.08 7.70 29.03
N SER A 780 12.95 8.96 29.45
CA SER A 780 13.99 9.64 30.26
C SER A 780 14.20 9.08 31.67
N ALA A 781 13.40 8.10 32.09
CA ALA A 781 13.67 7.28 33.29
C ALA A 781 14.44 5.98 32.99
N GLY A 782 14.94 5.77 31.74
CA GLY A 782 15.60 4.56 31.28
C GLY A 782 16.68 4.83 30.22
N PHE A 783 17.11 3.81 29.49
CA PHE A 783 18.25 3.77 28.58
C PHE A 783 18.31 4.89 27.49
N GLY A 784 17.21 5.59 27.19
CA GLY A 784 17.16 6.75 26.25
C GLY A 784 17.53 8.08 26.86
N ALA A 785 17.77 8.16 28.15
CA ALA A 785 17.98 9.41 28.89
C ALA A 785 19.25 10.15 28.51
N LEU A 786 20.33 9.44 28.17
CA LEU A 786 21.63 10.02 27.85
C LEU A 786 21.58 10.82 26.55
N TRP A 787 21.00 10.26 25.48
CA TRP A 787 20.88 10.93 24.17
C TRP A 787 19.94 12.13 24.23
N ASN A 788 18.82 12.02 24.96
CA ASN A 788 17.90 13.14 25.13
C ASN A 788 18.51 14.26 25.99
N ALA A 789 19.26 13.90 27.02
CA ALA A 789 20.02 14.87 27.80
C ALA A 789 21.08 15.60 26.96
N ALA A 790 21.75 14.88 26.06
CA ALA A 790 22.71 15.45 25.11
C ALA A 790 22.01 16.39 24.12
N LYS A 791 20.88 15.96 23.53
CA LYS A 791 20.06 16.75 22.58
C LYS A 791 19.50 18.03 23.22
N THR A 792 19.09 17.99 24.49
CA THR A 792 18.49 19.13 25.20
C THR A 792 19.49 19.98 25.95
N GLY A 793 20.77 19.57 26.03
CA GLY A 793 21.79 20.25 26.75
C GLY A 793 21.68 20.15 28.29
N ASN A 794 20.92 19.17 28.80
CA ASN A 794 20.70 19.01 30.23
C ASN A 794 21.88 18.30 30.91
N LEU A 795 22.81 19.06 31.45
CA LEU A 795 24.03 18.55 32.10
C LEU A 795 23.73 17.67 33.32
N ALA A 796 22.75 18.03 34.13
CA ALA A 796 22.39 17.25 35.31
C ALA A 796 21.83 15.85 34.90
N ALA A 797 21.07 15.81 33.82
CA ALA A 797 20.58 14.56 33.27
C ALA A 797 21.70 13.74 32.60
N LEU A 798 22.65 14.37 31.94
CA LEU A 798 23.87 13.73 31.43
C LEU A 798 24.62 13.01 32.56
N GLU A 799 24.85 13.72 33.66
CA GLU A 799 25.58 13.21 34.83
C GLU A 799 24.83 12.06 35.50
N ALA A 800 23.52 12.20 35.67
CA ALA A 800 22.67 11.15 36.27
C ALA A 800 22.61 9.83 35.46
N ASN A 801 22.75 9.92 34.13
CA ASN A 801 22.59 8.76 33.22
C ASN A 801 23.92 8.23 32.65
N SER A 802 25.08 8.78 33.06
CA SER A 802 26.40 8.32 32.62
C SER A 802 27.18 7.57 33.70
N LYS A 803 26.50 6.79 34.52
CA LYS A 803 27.10 6.04 35.67
C LYS A 803 28.20 5.06 35.25
N ASP A 804 28.21 4.63 34.00
CA ASP A 804 29.36 3.96 33.40
C ASP A 804 29.63 4.62 32.03
N ASN A 805 30.88 4.82 31.68
CA ASN A 805 31.30 5.47 30.43
C ASN A 805 31.05 4.60 29.18
N SER A 806 30.55 3.39 29.33
CA SER A 806 30.31 2.44 28.23
C SER A 806 29.23 2.90 27.25
N ALA A 807 28.35 3.81 27.69
CA ALA A 807 27.23 4.32 26.87
C ALA A 807 27.57 5.60 26.08
N LEU A 808 28.75 6.24 26.33
CA LEU A 808 29.07 7.54 25.73
C LEU A 808 29.20 7.50 24.20
N ASP A 809 29.60 6.36 23.64
CA ASP A 809 29.72 6.13 22.20
C ASP A 809 28.66 5.19 21.63
N SER A 810 27.69 4.79 22.43
CA SER A 810 26.58 3.94 21.96
C SER A 810 25.63 4.73 21.05
N HIS A 811 24.92 3.97 20.20
CA HIS A 811 23.97 4.54 19.26
C HIS A 811 22.53 4.41 19.80
N ASP A 812 21.71 5.42 19.60
CA ASP A 812 20.28 5.37 19.88
C ASP A 812 19.53 4.56 18.78
N ASP A 813 18.22 4.55 18.82
CA ASP A 813 17.34 3.90 17.84
C ASP A 813 17.43 4.52 16.43
N LYS A 814 17.93 5.77 16.32
CA LYS A 814 18.22 6.46 15.06
C LYS A 814 19.67 6.32 14.61
N GLY A 815 20.48 5.54 15.34
CA GLY A 815 21.89 5.33 15.05
C GLY A 815 22.79 6.50 15.34
N ILE A 816 22.39 7.43 16.22
CA ILE A 816 23.08 8.67 16.54
C ILE A 816 23.75 8.55 17.92
N THR A 817 25.02 8.96 18.05
CA THR A 817 25.73 8.98 19.33
C THR A 817 25.31 10.17 20.18
N PRO A 818 25.47 10.15 21.54
CA PRO A 818 25.20 11.31 22.39
C PRO A 818 25.93 12.57 21.95
N LEU A 819 27.20 12.47 21.58
CA LEU A 819 27.98 13.60 21.09
C LEU A 819 27.46 14.16 19.77
N SER A 820 27.00 13.27 18.83
CA SER A 820 26.38 13.73 17.59
C SER A 820 25.03 14.41 17.85
N TRP A 821 24.23 13.95 18.83
CA TRP A 821 23.03 14.66 19.25
C TRP A 821 23.30 16.08 19.80
N ALA A 822 24.26 16.20 20.72
CA ALA A 822 24.67 17.51 21.23
C ALA A 822 25.16 18.39 20.09
N ALA A 823 25.91 17.86 19.14
CA ALA A 823 26.45 18.57 17.99
C ALA A 823 25.36 19.04 17.01
N ASN A 824 24.41 18.18 16.67
CA ASN A 824 23.27 18.49 15.80
C ASN A 824 22.37 19.57 16.41
N ALA A 825 22.16 19.52 17.74
CA ALA A 825 21.31 20.45 18.47
C ALA A 825 22.01 21.73 18.91
N GLY A 826 23.31 21.93 18.60
CA GLY A 826 24.07 23.10 18.98
C GLY A 826 24.35 23.23 20.50
N GLN A 827 24.31 22.13 21.23
CA GLN A 827 24.44 22.10 22.68
C GLN A 827 25.94 22.11 23.10
N THR A 828 26.63 23.22 22.97
CA THR A 828 28.07 23.34 23.17
C THR A 828 28.55 22.83 24.52
N LYS A 829 27.83 23.18 25.63
CA LYS A 829 28.15 22.70 26.98
C LYS A 829 27.98 21.19 27.14
N ALA A 830 26.96 20.60 26.55
CA ALA A 830 26.75 19.16 26.56
C ALA A 830 27.80 18.42 25.73
N ALA A 831 28.15 18.96 24.56
CA ALA A 831 29.25 18.44 23.74
C ALA A 831 30.59 18.47 24.47
N GLN A 832 30.93 19.59 25.14
CA GLN A 832 32.14 19.71 25.97
C GLN A 832 32.13 18.66 27.09
N TRP A 833 31.01 18.55 27.82
CA TRP A 833 30.88 17.59 28.93
C TRP A 833 31.09 16.15 28.45
N LEU A 834 30.47 15.76 27.33
CA LEU A 834 30.63 14.42 26.73
C LEU A 834 32.08 14.14 26.33
N ILE A 835 32.76 15.14 25.73
CA ILE A 835 34.16 15.01 25.35
C ILE A 835 35.04 14.85 26.59
N ASP A 836 34.81 15.64 27.64
CA ASP A 836 35.57 15.59 28.91
C ASP A 836 35.38 14.23 29.62
N LYS A 837 34.23 13.56 29.42
CA LYS A 837 33.97 12.22 29.92
C LYS A 837 34.52 11.09 29.04
N GLY A 838 35.15 11.44 27.91
CA GLY A 838 35.83 10.49 27.04
C GLY A 838 35.01 10.01 25.82
N ALA A 839 33.95 10.71 25.47
CA ALA A 839 33.23 10.41 24.23
C ALA A 839 34.14 10.54 23.00
N ASN A 840 34.04 9.63 22.07
CA ASN A 840 34.85 9.60 20.86
C ASN A 840 34.47 10.75 19.91
N VAL A 841 35.26 11.78 19.84
CA VAL A 841 35.06 12.96 18.98
C VAL A 841 34.91 12.59 17.50
N ASN A 842 35.47 11.45 17.08
CA ASN A 842 35.43 10.93 15.72
C ASN A 842 34.43 9.73 15.56
N GLY A 843 33.60 9.49 16.58
CA GLY A 843 32.55 8.49 16.52
C GLY A 843 31.62 8.76 15.35
N LYS A 844 31.34 7.71 14.56
CA LYS A 844 30.46 7.80 13.37
C LYS A 844 29.06 7.34 13.74
N ASN A 845 28.05 8.03 13.25
CA ASN A 845 26.69 7.52 13.24
C ASN A 845 26.52 6.43 12.16
N MET A 846 25.32 5.90 12.02
CA MET A 846 25.04 4.85 11.03
C MET A 846 25.24 5.29 9.57
N ASP A 847 25.14 6.56 9.27
CA ASP A 847 25.43 7.13 7.94
C ASP A 847 26.90 7.47 7.76
N GLY A 848 27.76 7.09 8.73
CA GLY A 848 29.18 7.41 8.72
C GLY A 848 29.49 8.86 9.03
N ASN A 849 28.50 9.69 9.37
CA ASN A 849 28.69 11.08 9.76
C ASN A 849 29.25 11.14 11.18
N THR A 850 30.22 12.03 11.39
CA THR A 850 30.73 12.38 12.73
C THR A 850 29.94 13.55 13.32
N ALA A 851 30.15 13.85 14.59
CA ALA A 851 29.58 15.04 15.23
C ALA A 851 29.94 16.33 14.46
N LEU A 852 31.13 16.36 13.80
CA LEU A 852 31.56 17.52 13.00
C LEU A 852 30.74 17.69 11.72
N HIS A 853 30.28 16.61 11.06
CA HIS A 853 29.36 16.70 9.92
C HIS A 853 28.06 17.36 10.35
N GLY A 854 27.46 16.87 11.44
CA GLY A 854 26.20 17.40 11.93
C GLY A 854 26.28 18.84 12.41
N ALA A 855 27.31 19.20 13.18
CA ALA A 855 27.52 20.58 13.62
C ALA A 855 27.70 21.53 12.42
N ALA A 856 28.46 21.12 11.39
CA ALA A 856 28.66 21.91 10.18
C ALA A 856 27.35 22.05 9.38
N PHE A 857 26.58 20.99 9.19
CA PHE A 857 25.31 20.98 8.47
C PHE A 857 24.26 21.90 9.11
N PHE A 858 24.09 21.82 10.43
CA PHE A 858 23.14 22.65 11.18
C PHE A 858 23.69 24.06 11.58
N GLY A 859 24.85 24.45 11.09
CA GLY A 859 25.37 25.80 11.30
C GLY A 859 25.82 26.10 12.73
N ASN A 860 26.15 25.11 13.53
CA ASN A 860 26.49 25.21 14.95
C ASN A 860 27.98 25.59 15.13
N LEU A 861 28.33 26.83 14.84
CA LEU A 861 29.69 27.31 14.78
C LEU A 861 30.52 27.01 16.05
N GLU A 862 30.00 27.34 17.25
CA GLU A 862 30.69 27.09 18.53
C GLU A 862 30.98 25.59 18.75
N VAL A 863 30.11 24.70 18.30
CA VAL A 863 30.32 23.25 18.39
C VAL A 863 31.36 22.78 17.38
N VAL A 864 31.38 23.36 16.17
CA VAL A 864 32.45 23.12 15.19
C VAL A 864 33.81 23.52 15.75
N GLU A 865 33.93 24.71 16.35
CA GLU A 865 35.16 25.19 17.01
C GLU A 865 35.61 24.25 18.13
N LEU A 866 34.68 23.84 18.97
CA LEU A 866 34.92 22.89 20.06
C LEU A 866 35.46 21.56 19.54
N LEU A 867 34.78 20.94 18.55
CA LEU A 867 35.17 19.65 18.00
C LEU A 867 36.55 19.69 17.34
N LEU A 868 36.87 20.77 16.61
CA LEU A 868 38.16 20.97 15.97
C LEU A 868 39.27 21.17 17.03
N LYS A 869 39.02 21.91 18.10
CA LYS A 869 39.94 22.06 19.27
C LYS A 869 40.25 20.68 19.88
N HIS A 870 39.30 19.76 19.89
CA HIS A 870 39.47 18.42 20.41
C HIS A 870 39.85 17.38 19.32
N LYS A 871 40.53 17.84 18.24
CA LYS A 871 41.13 17.01 17.18
C LYS A 871 40.10 16.16 16.38
N ALA A 872 38.88 16.69 16.13
CA ALA A 872 37.98 16.09 15.18
C ALA A 872 38.63 16.01 13.80
N LYS A 873 38.47 14.85 13.12
CA LYS A 873 39.03 14.62 11.79
C LYS A 873 38.26 15.48 10.79
N VAL A 874 38.87 16.61 10.35
CA VAL A 874 38.26 17.59 9.48
C VAL A 874 37.82 17.03 8.12
N ASN A 875 38.50 15.98 7.62
CA ASN A 875 38.23 15.28 6.36
C ASN A 875 37.63 13.87 6.59
N ALA A 876 36.93 13.64 7.69
CA ALA A 876 36.19 12.39 7.88
C ALA A 876 35.18 12.23 6.76
N ARG A 877 35.08 11.02 6.20
CA ARG A 877 34.08 10.70 5.14
C ARG A 877 32.87 9.97 5.71
N SER A 878 31.68 10.41 5.31
CA SER A 878 30.42 9.70 5.54
C SER A 878 30.34 8.43 4.66
N THR A 879 29.28 7.64 4.78
CA THR A 879 29.03 6.48 3.87
C THR A 879 28.76 6.92 2.42
N LYS A 880 28.38 8.17 2.21
CA LYS A 880 28.23 8.78 0.88
C LYS A 880 29.55 9.37 0.34
N GLY A 881 30.62 9.26 1.11
CA GLY A 881 31.91 9.86 0.76
C GLY A 881 32.04 11.36 1.11
N GLU A 882 30.96 12.01 1.62
CA GLU A 882 30.93 13.43 1.93
C GLU A 882 31.81 13.77 3.15
N THR A 883 32.46 14.91 3.12
CA THR A 883 33.22 15.47 4.23
C THR A 883 32.37 16.50 5.01
N PRO A 884 32.76 16.91 6.24
CA PRO A 884 32.10 18.02 6.93
C PRO A 884 32.04 19.30 6.10
N LEU A 885 33.04 19.55 5.23
CA LEU A 885 33.03 20.69 4.34
C LEU A 885 31.97 20.57 3.24
N ASP A 886 31.74 19.36 2.68
CA ASP A 886 30.68 19.13 1.68
C ASP A 886 29.32 19.46 2.26
N THR A 887 29.04 19.04 3.50
CA THR A 887 27.70 19.22 4.13
C THR A 887 27.32 20.68 4.33
N VAL A 888 28.31 21.59 4.43
CA VAL A 888 28.08 23.02 4.64
C VAL A 888 28.32 23.85 3.38
N SER A 889 28.97 23.31 2.33
CA SER A 889 29.33 24.03 1.11
C SER A 889 28.24 24.05 0.02
N ALA A 890 27.15 23.35 0.20
CA ALA A 890 26.01 23.42 -0.72
C ALA A 890 25.53 24.87 -0.88
N GLU A 891 25.12 25.26 -2.09
CA GLU A 891 24.57 26.58 -2.36
C GLU A 891 23.39 26.90 -1.45
N TRP A 892 23.34 28.12 -0.93
CA TRP A 892 22.25 28.54 -0.06
C TRP A 892 21.04 28.92 -0.90
N SER A 893 20.12 28.02 -1.06
CA SER A 893 18.90 28.16 -1.85
C SER A 893 17.67 27.82 -1.00
N GLU A 894 16.47 28.07 -1.53
CA GLU A 894 15.23 27.67 -0.86
C GLU A 894 15.14 26.14 -0.72
N GLU A 895 15.71 25.40 -1.65
CA GLU A 895 15.82 23.95 -1.58
C GLU A 895 16.71 23.51 -0.41
N THR A 896 17.90 24.11 -0.27
CA THR A 896 18.82 23.82 0.85
C THR A 896 18.19 24.17 2.20
N LYS A 897 17.45 25.27 2.30
CA LYS A 897 16.67 25.64 3.50
C LYS A 897 15.58 24.61 3.78
N GLY A 898 14.86 24.17 2.76
CA GLY A 898 13.81 23.15 2.88
C GLY A 898 14.36 21.82 3.38
N ILE A 899 15.48 21.34 2.83
CA ILE A 899 16.16 20.12 3.27
C ILE A 899 16.59 20.25 4.74
N LEU A 900 17.18 21.37 5.12
CA LEU A 900 17.65 21.60 6.48
C LEU A 900 16.50 21.65 7.50
N GLN A 901 15.39 22.32 7.17
CA GLN A 901 14.18 22.35 7.98
C GLN A 901 13.54 20.97 8.10
N PHE A 902 13.52 20.21 7.00
CA PHE A 902 12.98 18.86 6.97
C PHE A 902 13.78 17.91 7.88
N ILE A 903 15.12 17.90 7.76
CA ILE A 903 15.97 17.06 8.60
C ILE A 903 15.89 17.51 10.07
N ALA A 904 15.86 18.80 10.34
CA ALA A 904 15.65 19.32 11.69
C ALA A 904 14.30 18.86 12.28
N GLY A 905 13.24 18.84 11.46
CA GLY A 905 11.92 18.33 11.84
C GLY A 905 11.95 16.85 12.22
N ILE A 906 12.58 16.00 11.40
CA ILE A 906 12.76 14.55 11.68
C ILE A 906 13.52 14.32 12.99
N LEU A 907 14.56 15.12 13.21
CA LEU A 907 15.37 15.04 14.41
C LEU A 907 14.76 15.82 15.59
N GLU A 908 13.62 16.48 15.39
CA GLU A 908 12.94 17.34 16.37
C GLU A 908 13.90 18.40 16.94
N LEU A 909 14.69 19.04 16.10
CA LEU A 909 15.60 20.08 16.44
C LEU A 909 14.98 21.45 16.20
N LYS A 910 15.16 22.37 17.13
CA LYS A 910 14.81 23.77 16.92
C LYS A 910 16.01 24.47 16.28
N ILE A 911 15.88 24.92 15.05
CA ILE A 911 16.94 25.62 14.33
C ILE A 911 16.50 27.05 13.98
N ASP A 912 17.42 27.98 14.06
CA ASP A 912 17.26 29.33 13.53
C ASP A 912 17.91 29.42 12.15
N ILE A 913 17.10 29.43 11.11
CA ILE A 913 17.53 29.44 9.70
C ILE A 913 18.43 30.67 9.40
N LYS A 914 18.13 31.83 9.99
CA LYS A 914 18.95 33.05 9.80
C LYS A 914 20.33 32.90 10.43
N GLN A 915 20.39 32.28 11.61
CA GLN A 915 21.65 31.99 12.28
C GLN A 915 22.46 30.94 11.51
N VAL A 916 21.83 29.90 11.00
CA VAL A 916 22.49 28.91 10.16
C VAL A 916 23.11 29.58 8.93
N GLU A 917 22.33 30.40 8.21
CA GLU A 917 22.78 31.15 7.04
C GLU A 917 24.02 32.01 7.37
N ALA A 918 23.96 32.76 8.47
CA ALA A 918 25.05 33.64 8.91
C ALA A 918 26.33 32.90 9.35
N ASN A 919 26.19 31.67 9.83
CA ASN A 919 27.29 30.84 10.31
C ASN A 919 27.97 30.01 9.22
N ARG A 920 27.27 29.62 8.15
CA ARG A 920 27.82 28.79 7.08
C ARG A 920 29.14 29.30 6.52
N PRO A 921 29.27 30.57 6.09
CA PRO A 921 30.54 31.07 5.55
C PRO A 921 31.66 31.02 6.59
N LYS A 922 31.38 31.28 7.90
CA LYS A 922 32.34 31.19 8.98
C LYS A 922 32.84 29.77 9.20
N ILE A 923 31.90 28.78 9.16
CA ILE A 923 32.23 27.37 9.31
C ILE A 923 33.08 26.90 8.12
N ILE A 924 32.71 27.26 6.88
CA ILE A 924 33.50 26.96 5.68
C ILE A 924 34.93 27.49 5.83
N ALA A 925 35.08 28.77 6.22
CA ALA A 925 36.39 29.36 6.42
C ALA A 925 37.20 28.66 7.51
N LEU A 926 36.53 28.30 8.62
CA LEU A 926 37.16 27.60 9.74
C LEU A 926 37.61 26.18 9.35
N LEU A 927 36.76 25.39 8.68
CA LEU A 927 37.12 24.04 8.22
C LEU A 927 38.27 24.11 7.24
N ARG A 928 38.27 25.03 6.27
CA ARG A 928 39.39 25.24 5.33
C ARG A 928 40.68 25.62 6.02
N LYS A 929 40.63 26.51 7.02
CA LYS A 929 41.79 26.89 7.83
C LYS A 929 42.43 25.71 8.56
N GLN A 930 41.61 24.70 8.90
CA GLN A 930 42.06 23.45 9.54
C GLN A 930 42.42 22.35 8.53
N GLY A 931 42.55 22.67 7.26
CA GLY A 931 42.90 21.73 6.19
C GLY A 931 41.69 20.90 5.68
N GLY A 932 40.46 21.39 5.88
CA GLY A 932 39.25 20.77 5.34
C GLY A 932 39.19 20.86 3.83
N LEU A 933 38.95 19.70 3.19
CA LEU A 933 38.80 19.52 1.76
C LEU A 933 37.43 18.94 1.47
N THR A 934 36.86 19.25 0.31
CA THR A 934 35.66 18.55 -0.18
C THR A 934 36.01 17.13 -0.63
N SER A 935 35.02 16.28 -0.73
CA SER A 935 35.20 14.92 -1.28
C SER A 935 35.89 14.93 -2.64
N LYS A 936 35.49 15.83 -3.54
CA LYS A 936 36.11 16.05 -4.87
C LYS A 936 37.58 16.48 -4.83
N GLN A 937 38.04 17.10 -3.73
CA GLN A 937 39.41 17.50 -3.57
C GLN A 937 40.30 16.44 -2.92
N LEU A 938 39.67 15.44 -2.30
CA LEU A 938 40.31 14.30 -1.66
C LEU A 938 40.47 13.11 -2.62
N ASP A 939 39.62 13.02 -3.64
CA ASP A 939 39.72 12.07 -4.75
C ASP A 939 40.72 12.58 -5.80
#